data_b0411bd95fa37f6719a5f7b51087cc11
#
_entry.id   b0411bd95fa37f6719a5f7b51087cc11
#
_cell.length_a   1.000
_cell.length_b   1.000
_cell.length_c   1.000
_cell.angle_alpha   90.00
_cell.angle_beta   90.00
_cell.angle_gamma   90.00
#
_symmetry.space_group_name_H-M   'P 1'
#
loop_
_entity.id
_entity.type
_entity.pdbx_description
1 polymer ?
#
loop_
_entity_poly.entity_id
_entity_poly.type
_entity_poly.pdbx_seq_one_letter_code
_entity_poly.pdbx_strand_id
1 'polypeptide(L)'
;MSSRKELANAIRALSMDAVQKANSGHPGAPMGMADIAEVLWRDYLNHNPTNPHWADRDRFVLSNGHGSMLIYSLLHLTGYDLPMEELKNFRQLHSKTPGHPEYGYTAGVETTTGPLGQGIANAVGFAIAERTLGAQFNRPGHDIVNHHTYAFMGDGCMMEGISHEVCSLAGTMKLGKLTAFYDDNGISIDGHVEGWFTDDTAARFEAYGWHVVRGVDGHNADSIKAAIEEAHKVTDKPSLLMCKTIIGFGSPKKAGTHDSHGAPLGADEVAATREALGWKYAAFEIPQDIYAAWDAKEAGKAKEAAWNEKFAAYAKAYPELAAEFKRRVSGELPANWATESKKFIEELQANPAKIASRKASQNALEAFGKVLPEFLGGSADLAPSNLTIWSGSKSLSDDQAGNYIHYGVREFGMSAIMNGIALHGGFIPYGATFLMFVEYARNAVRMAALMKIRSIFVYTHDSIGLGEDGPTHQPVEQMASLRVTPNMSTWRPCDQVESAVAWQYALERKDGPSALIFSRQNLAQQPRTAEQLANISKGAYVLKDCAGQPELIFIATGSEVELAVAAADQLTAAGRKVRVVSMPSTDAFDKQDAAYRESVLPSAVSARVAVEASIADYWYKYVGLNGAVVGMHSFGESAPAELLFKEFGFTVENVVAKAQALLK
;
A
#
# COMPACT_ATOMS: atom_id res chain seq x y z
N MET A 1 36.07 6.64 -24.84
CA MET A 1 35.07 6.29 -23.78
C MET A 1 34.49 7.59 -23.28
N SER A 2 33.18 7.66 -23.18
CA SER A 2 32.48 8.82 -22.64
C SER A 2 32.87 9.04 -21.18
N SER A 3 33.03 10.30 -20.78
CA SER A 3 33.32 10.66 -19.39
C SER A 3 32.09 10.48 -18.51
N ARG A 4 32.26 10.31 -17.18
CA ARG A 4 31.14 10.28 -16.21
C ARG A 4 30.24 11.50 -16.34
N LYS A 5 30.84 12.68 -16.56
CA LYS A 5 30.10 13.93 -16.76
C LYS A 5 29.17 13.85 -17.99
N GLU A 6 29.65 13.29 -19.11
CA GLU A 6 28.80 13.11 -20.30
C GLU A 6 27.68 12.10 -20.06
N LEU A 7 27.94 11.04 -19.27
CA LEU A 7 26.92 10.06 -18.90
C LEU A 7 25.83 10.67 -18.01
N ALA A 8 26.19 11.49 -17.03
CA ALA A 8 25.24 12.25 -16.21
C ALA A 8 24.49 13.29 -17.05
N ASN A 9 25.19 13.94 -18.02
CA ASN A 9 24.55 14.92 -18.90
C ASN A 9 23.51 14.29 -19.84
N ALA A 10 23.62 13.01 -20.18
CA ALA A 10 22.56 12.30 -20.91
C ALA A 10 21.24 12.27 -20.10
N ILE A 11 21.31 12.04 -18.79
CA ILE A 11 20.13 12.12 -17.91
C ILE A 11 19.55 13.55 -17.92
N ARG A 12 20.41 14.56 -17.77
CA ARG A 12 20.00 15.98 -17.77
C ARG A 12 19.31 16.36 -19.08
N ALA A 13 19.92 15.98 -20.22
CA ALA A 13 19.39 16.25 -21.54
C ALA A 13 18.01 15.62 -21.76
N LEU A 14 17.87 14.32 -21.48
CA LEU A 14 16.58 13.62 -21.62
C LEU A 14 15.51 14.22 -20.71
N SER A 15 15.88 14.60 -19.49
CA SER A 15 14.93 15.15 -18.52
C SER A 15 14.42 16.54 -18.93
N MET A 16 15.33 17.44 -19.31
CA MET A 16 14.90 18.78 -19.76
C MET A 16 14.13 18.73 -21.08
N ASP A 17 14.51 17.83 -22.01
CA ASP A 17 13.83 17.67 -23.31
C ASP A 17 12.40 17.14 -23.15
N ALA A 18 12.22 16.11 -22.33
CA ALA A 18 10.91 15.53 -22.10
C ALA A 18 9.96 16.52 -21.41
N VAL A 19 10.44 17.20 -20.36
CA VAL A 19 9.66 18.22 -19.65
C VAL A 19 9.34 19.39 -20.57
N GLN A 20 10.30 19.86 -21.39
CA GLN A 20 10.08 20.95 -22.33
C GLN A 20 9.07 20.57 -23.42
N LYS A 21 9.17 19.35 -23.97
CA LYS A 21 8.23 18.86 -24.99
C LYS A 21 6.82 18.70 -24.44
N ALA A 22 6.69 18.14 -23.23
CA ALA A 22 5.41 17.98 -22.56
C ALA A 22 4.81 19.32 -22.07
N ASN A 23 5.60 20.38 -22.06
CA ASN A 23 5.27 21.67 -21.43
C ASN A 23 4.74 21.49 -19.99
N SER A 24 5.21 20.48 -19.30
CA SER A 24 4.78 20.10 -17.94
C SER A 24 5.80 19.14 -17.32
N GLY A 25 6.14 19.34 -16.05
CA GLY A 25 7.02 18.43 -15.30
C GLY A 25 8.04 19.17 -14.44
N HIS A 26 8.95 18.40 -13.86
CA HIS A 26 9.90 18.86 -12.87
C HIS A 26 11.35 18.53 -13.33
N PRO A 27 12.04 19.44 -14.02
CA PRO A 27 13.37 19.15 -14.56
C PRO A 27 14.47 19.29 -13.50
N GLY A 28 14.25 20.08 -12.45
CA GLY A 28 15.30 20.53 -11.52
C GLY A 28 15.96 19.43 -10.74
N ALA A 29 15.17 18.58 -10.07
CA ALA A 29 15.70 17.46 -9.30
C ALA A 29 16.42 16.41 -10.19
N PRO A 30 15.89 15.97 -11.35
CA PRO A 30 16.63 15.11 -12.27
C PRO A 30 17.98 15.68 -12.71
N MET A 31 18.05 16.98 -12.96
CA MET A 31 19.30 17.63 -13.36
C MET A 31 20.30 17.76 -12.21
N GLY A 32 19.81 18.01 -10.99
CA GLY A 32 20.64 18.10 -9.78
C GLY A 32 21.20 16.74 -9.36
N MET A 33 20.40 15.68 -9.41
CA MET A 33 20.77 14.35 -8.93
C MET A 33 21.44 13.46 -10.00
N ALA A 34 21.67 13.94 -11.20
CA ALA A 34 22.16 13.11 -12.30
C ALA A 34 23.51 12.43 -12.02
N ASP A 35 24.44 13.10 -11.35
CA ASP A 35 25.75 12.52 -11.02
C ASP A 35 25.62 11.43 -9.95
N ILE A 36 24.79 11.64 -8.94
CA ILE A 36 24.50 10.64 -7.90
C ILE A 36 23.88 9.40 -8.53
N ALA A 37 22.92 9.58 -9.42
CA ALA A 37 22.24 8.50 -10.12
C ALA A 37 23.20 7.74 -11.07
N GLU A 38 24.11 8.45 -11.77
CA GLU A 38 25.12 7.83 -12.64
C GLU A 38 26.02 6.91 -11.83
N VAL A 39 26.52 7.38 -10.69
CA VAL A 39 27.42 6.57 -9.84
C VAL A 39 26.67 5.36 -9.27
N LEU A 40 25.49 5.55 -8.71
CA LEU A 40 24.72 4.46 -8.10
C LEU A 40 24.35 3.37 -9.13
N TRP A 41 23.74 3.78 -10.24
CA TRP A 41 23.18 2.81 -11.20
C TRP A 41 24.24 2.06 -12.01
N ARG A 42 25.39 2.67 -12.27
CA ARG A 42 26.45 2.02 -13.04
C ARG A 42 27.43 1.21 -12.19
N ASP A 43 27.75 1.68 -10.99
CA ASP A 43 28.83 1.07 -10.22
C ASP A 43 28.32 0.14 -9.10
N TYR A 44 27.12 0.36 -8.57
CA TYR A 44 26.65 -0.33 -7.36
C TYR A 44 25.35 -1.11 -7.55
N LEU A 45 24.34 -0.57 -8.21
CA LEU A 45 23.02 -1.18 -8.30
C LEU A 45 23.06 -2.55 -8.98
N ASN A 46 22.55 -3.57 -8.31
CA ASN A 46 22.41 -4.91 -8.87
C ASN A 46 21.01 -5.04 -9.48
N HIS A 47 20.94 -4.95 -10.81
CA HIS A 47 19.69 -5.06 -11.55
C HIS A 47 19.91 -5.78 -12.88
N ASN A 48 18.81 -6.29 -13.45
CA ASN A 48 18.81 -6.86 -14.79
C ASN A 48 17.71 -6.25 -15.63
N PRO A 49 18.03 -5.35 -16.57
CA PRO A 49 17.02 -4.74 -17.45
C PRO A 49 16.17 -5.74 -18.24
N THR A 50 16.70 -6.93 -18.52
CA THR A 50 15.98 -7.97 -19.26
C THR A 50 15.08 -8.83 -18.38
N ASN A 51 15.24 -8.76 -17.05
CA ASN A 51 14.36 -9.38 -16.06
C ASN A 51 14.15 -8.44 -14.87
N PRO A 52 13.25 -7.45 -14.98
CA PRO A 52 12.96 -6.48 -13.91
C PRO A 52 12.33 -7.12 -12.67
N HIS A 53 12.00 -8.41 -12.69
CA HIS A 53 11.41 -9.17 -11.59
C HIS A 53 12.37 -10.16 -10.94
N TRP A 54 13.67 -10.12 -11.27
CA TRP A 54 14.69 -10.94 -10.59
C TRP A 54 14.58 -10.80 -9.07
N ALA A 55 14.47 -11.92 -8.36
CA ALA A 55 14.10 -11.94 -6.94
C ALA A 55 15.09 -11.19 -6.05
N ASP A 56 16.40 -11.34 -6.29
CA ASP A 56 17.49 -10.74 -5.48
C ASP A 56 18.10 -9.48 -6.15
N ARG A 57 17.31 -8.77 -6.98
CA ARG A 57 17.71 -7.45 -7.49
C ARG A 57 17.68 -6.42 -6.38
N ASP A 58 18.56 -5.43 -6.43
CA ASP A 58 18.42 -4.25 -5.56
C ASP A 58 17.14 -3.48 -5.87
N ARG A 59 16.60 -2.82 -4.88
CA ARG A 59 15.38 -1.98 -5.01
C ARG A 59 15.77 -0.50 -5.04
N PHE A 60 15.36 0.18 -6.10
CA PHE A 60 15.54 1.63 -6.22
C PHE A 60 14.21 2.36 -6.09
N VAL A 61 14.13 3.34 -5.19
CA VAL A 61 12.94 4.14 -4.93
C VAL A 61 13.25 5.61 -5.12
N LEU A 62 12.56 6.26 -6.03
CA LEU A 62 12.56 7.71 -6.16
C LEU A 62 11.45 8.29 -5.29
N SER A 63 11.76 8.61 -4.01
CA SER A 63 10.77 9.14 -3.05
C SER A 63 10.34 10.56 -3.39
N ASN A 64 11.24 11.38 -3.96
CA ASN A 64 10.90 12.65 -4.59
C ASN A 64 10.37 12.40 -6.03
N GLY A 65 9.24 11.70 -6.12
CA GLY A 65 8.67 11.17 -7.36
C GLY A 65 8.28 12.21 -8.40
N HIS A 66 8.19 13.49 -8.03
CA HIS A 66 8.01 14.59 -9.00
C HIS A 66 9.19 14.67 -9.98
N GLY A 67 10.40 14.28 -9.58
CA GLY A 67 11.57 14.15 -10.44
C GLY A 67 11.54 12.90 -11.35
N SER A 68 10.39 12.46 -11.81
CA SER A 68 10.16 11.18 -12.50
C SER A 68 11.03 10.97 -13.73
N MET A 69 11.40 12.03 -14.46
CA MET A 69 12.30 11.91 -15.61
C MET A 69 13.69 11.39 -15.24
N LEU A 70 14.12 11.49 -13.97
CA LEU A 70 15.36 10.85 -13.51
C LEU A 70 15.29 9.33 -13.70
N ILE A 71 14.28 8.69 -13.10
CA ILE A 71 14.14 7.23 -13.20
C ILE A 71 13.83 6.78 -14.63
N TYR A 72 13.02 7.52 -15.39
CA TYR A 72 12.73 7.16 -16.78
C TYR A 72 13.96 7.26 -17.68
N SER A 73 14.80 8.27 -17.49
CA SER A 73 16.07 8.38 -18.20
C SER A 73 17.01 7.21 -17.86
N LEU A 74 17.09 6.84 -16.59
CA LEU A 74 17.90 5.71 -16.13
C LEU A 74 17.42 4.37 -16.70
N LEU A 75 16.12 4.12 -16.65
CA LEU A 75 15.54 2.89 -17.20
C LEU A 75 15.76 2.77 -18.71
N HIS A 76 15.57 3.88 -19.44
CA HIS A 76 15.83 3.93 -20.87
C HIS A 76 17.31 3.67 -21.20
N LEU A 77 18.22 4.41 -20.57
CA LEU A 77 19.65 4.32 -20.84
C LEU A 77 20.24 2.94 -20.47
N THR A 78 19.79 2.34 -19.39
CA THR A 78 20.29 1.03 -18.93
C THR A 78 19.68 -0.16 -19.69
N GLY A 79 18.66 0.08 -20.53
CA GLY A 79 18.15 -0.91 -21.47
C GLY A 79 16.91 -1.69 -21.00
N TYR A 80 16.12 -1.14 -20.06
CA TYR A 80 14.78 -1.64 -19.80
C TYR A 80 13.84 -1.43 -21.00
N ASP A 81 12.68 -2.09 -21.00
CA ASP A 81 11.65 -1.91 -22.03
C ASP A 81 10.96 -0.53 -21.91
N LEU A 82 11.76 0.50 -22.17
CA LEU A 82 11.32 1.90 -22.20
C LEU A 82 11.98 2.62 -23.37
N PRO A 83 11.42 2.52 -24.60
CA PRO A 83 12.00 3.14 -25.79
C PRO A 83 11.93 4.66 -25.75
N MET A 84 12.78 5.32 -26.56
CA MET A 84 12.86 6.79 -26.67
C MET A 84 11.50 7.44 -26.98
N GLU A 85 10.65 6.77 -27.72
CA GLU A 85 9.32 7.28 -28.05
C GLU A 85 8.45 7.49 -26.80
N GLU A 86 8.58 6.61 -25.79
CA GLU A 86 7.88 6.79 -24.51
C GLU A 86 8.41 8.00 -23.72
N LEU A 87 9.71 8.28 -23.78
CA LEU A 87 10.27 9.50 -23.17
C LEU A 87 9.75 10.75 -23.88
N LYS A 88 9.65 10.71 -25.22
CA LYS A 88 9.05 11.79 -26.03
C LYS A 88 7.56 11.99 -25.72
N ASN A 89 6.88 10.95 -25.25
CA ASN A 89 5.47 10.95 -24.85
C ASN A 89 5.29 11.11 -23.34
N PHE A 90 6.27 11.71 -22.66
CA PHE A 90 6.18 12.01 -21.23
C PHE A 90 4.89 12.76 -20.87
N ARG A 91 4.15 12.28 -19.88
CA ARG A 91 2.85 12.83 -19.43
C ARG A 91 1.74 12.80 -20.48
N GLN A 92 1.86 12.00 -21.53
CA GLN A 92 0.78 11.85 -22.50
C GLN A 92 -0.12 10.66 -22.14
N LEU A 93 -1.36 10.69 -22.63
CA LEU A 93 -2.35 9.65 -22.36
C LEU A 93 -1.83 8.27 -22.82
N HIS A 94 -1.90 7.29 -21.93
CA HIS A 94 -1.46 5.89 -22.13
C HIS A 94 0.06 5.69 -22.36
N SER A 95 0.89 6.71 -22.15
CA SER A 95 2.35 6.52 -22.20
C SER A 95 2.87 5.71 -21.02
N LYS A 96 4.01 5.03 -21.22
CA LYS A 96 4.73 4.34 -20.13
C LYS A 96 5.48 5.30 -19.18
N THR A 97 5.37 6.61 -19.41
CA THR A 97 6.04 7.66 -18.63
C THR A 97 5.03 8.64 -18.03
N PRO A 98 4.18 8.19 -17.08
CA PRO A 98 3.26 9.07 -16.38
C PRO A 98 4.00 10.17 -15.61
N GLY A 99 3.27 11.19 -15.16
CA GLY A 99 3.85 12.39 -14.52
C GLY A 99 4.66 12.10 -13.25
N HIS A 100 4.35 11.03 -12.55
CA HIS A 100 5.07 10.46 -11.42
C HIS A 100 5.25 8.96 -11.67
N PRO A 101 6.30 8.30 -11.12
CA PRO A 101 6.51 6.87 -11.33
C PRO A 101 5.32 6.05 -10.84
N GLU A 102 4.80 5.16 -11.69
CA GLU A 102 3.68 4.29 -11.35
C GLU A 102 4.05 2.82 -11.52
N TYR A 103 3.88 2.06 -10.43
CA TYR A 103 4.05 0.61 -10.43
C TYR A 103 3.11 -0.06 -11.42
N GLY A 104 3.67 -0.97 -12.22
CA GLY A 104 2.91 -1.70 -13.25
C GLY A 104 2.79 -1.00 -14.60
N TYR A 105 3.14 0.30 -14.72
CA TYR A 105 3.19 1.03 -15.98
C TYR A 105 4.56 0.93 -16.66
N THR A 106 5.62 1.15 -15.90
CA THR A 106 6.99 1.18 -16.41
C THR A 106 7.80 0.03 -15.82
N ALA A 107 8.37 -0.83 -16.67
CA ALA A 107 9.26 -1.90 -16.21
C ALA A 107 10.45 -1.33 -15.44
N GLY A 108 10.71 -1.86 -14.24
CA GLY A 108 11.80 -1.39 -13.36
C GLY A 108 11.37 -0.32 -12.33
N VAL A 109 10.14 0.19 -12.38
CA VAL A 109 9.57 1.02 -11.32
C VAL A 109 9.06 0.12 -10.19
N GLU A 110 9.67 0.20 -9.01
CA GLU A 110 9.40 -0.66 -7.86
C GLU A 110 8.16 -0.24 -7.07
N THR A 111 7.81 1.04 -7.08
CA THR A 111 6.64 1.58 -6.37
C THR A 111 6.14 2.86 -7.00
N THR A 112 4.85 3.15 -6.83
CA THR A 112 4.25 4.43 -7.21
C THR A 112 4.61 5.49 -6.18
N THR A 113 5.22 6.59 -6.64
CA THR A 113 5.55 7.75 -5.82
C THR A 113 4.90 9.01 -6.37
N GLY A 114 5.09 10.15 -5.71
CA GLY A 114 4.43 11.42 -6.03
C GLY A 114 3.95 12.10 -4.76
N PRO A 115 3.11 11.43 -3.92
CA PRO A 115 2.90 11.88 -2.54
C PRO A 115 4.21 11.73 -1.75
N LEU A 116 4.82 12.87 -1.37
CA LEU A 116 6.13 12.90 -0.72
C LEU A 116 6.14 12.11 0.61
N GLY A 117 7.27 11.51 0.95
CA GLY A 117 7.43 10.70 2.17
C GLY A 117 6.95 9.24 2.04
N GLN A 118 6.04 8.90 1.14
CA GLN A 118 5.60 7.51 1.00
C GLN A 118 6.63 6.61 0.31
N GLY A 119 7.47 7.15 -0.59
CA GLY A 119 8.54 6.39 -1.22
C GLY A 119 9.55 5.85 -0.21
N ILE A 120 10.05 6.69 0.72
CA ILE A 120 10.95 6.22 1.78
C ILE A 120 10.25 5.22 2.71
N ALA A 121 8.95 5.39 2.98
CA ALA A 121 8.17 4.43 3.74
C ALA A 121 8.09 3.05 3.05
N ASN A 122 7.87 3.04 1.72
CA ASN A 122 7.93 1.80 0.95
C ASN A 122 9.34 1.19 0.95
N ALA A 123 10.40 2.00 0.86
CA ALA A 123 11.78 1.55 0.95
C ALA A 123 12.09 0.89 2.31
N VAL A 124 11.56 1.43 3.40
CA VAL A 124 11.62 0.77 4.72
C VAL A 124 10.91 -0.59 4.68
N GLY A 125 9.75 -0.67 4.03
CA GLY A 125 9.04 -1.94 3.81
C GLY A 125 9.85 -2.96 3.01
N PHE A 126 10.53 -2.54 1.95
CA PHE A 126 11.44 -3.39 1.18
C PHE A 126 12.60 -3.92 2.04
N ALA A 127 13.23 -3.06 2.84
CA ALA A 127 14.33 -3.45 3.71
C ALA A 127 13.90 -4.40 4.84
N ILE A 128 12.70 -4.22 5.40
CA ILE A 128 12.12 -5.16 6.37
C ILE A 128 11.89 -6.52 5.71
N ALA A 129 11.29 -6.53 4.53
CA ALA A 129 11.00 -7.75 3.80
C ALA A 129 12.28 -8.51 3.42
N GLU A 130 13.30 -7.81 2.89
CA GLU A 130 14.60 -8.41 2.58
C GLU A 130 15.23 -9.05 3.82
N ARG A 131 15.36 -8.30 4.92
CA ARG A 131 15.96 -8.80 6.16
C ARG A 131 15.24 -10.02 6.71
N THR A 132 13.90 -9.98 6.73
CA THR A 132 13.08 -11.06 7.27
C THR A 132 13.12 -12.28 6.37
N LEU A 133 13.03 -12.10 5.05
CA LEU A 133 13.14 -13.20 4.08
C LEU A 133 14.54 -13.84 4.12
N GLY A 134 15.59 -13.02 4.23
CA GLY A 134 16.96 -13.50 4.41
C GLY A 134 17.12 -14.33 5.69
N ALA A 135 16.59 -13.86 6.81
CA ALA A 135 16.63 -14.60 8.07
C ALA A 135 15.87 -15.93 8.01
N GLN A 136 14.77 -16.01 7.25
CA GLN A 136 14.00 -17.23 7.09
C GLN A 136 14.64 -18.23 6.13
N PHE A 137 15.27 -17.77 5.03
CA PHE A 137 15.71 -18.63 3.93
C PHE A 137 17.22 -18.80 3.79
N ASN A 138 18.04 -17.80 4.13
CA ASN A 138 19.48 -17.93 4.00
C ASN A 138 20.02 -19.04 4.92
N ARG A 139 21.04 -19.73 4.45
CA ARG A 139 21.74 -20.80 5.18
C ARG A 139 23.25 -20.61 5.03
N PRO A 140 24.09 -21.13 5.94
CA PRO A 140 25.54 -21.00 5.86
C PRO A 140 26.07 -21.39 4.49
N GLY A 141 26.75 -20.46 3.82
CA GLY A 141 27.27 -20.64 2.46
C GLY A 141 26.23 -20.47 1.33
N HIS A 142 25.00 -20.10 1.65
CA HIS A 142 23.90 -19.95 0.69
C HIS A 142 23.05 -18.72 1.00
N ASP A 143 23.59 -17.54 0.72
CA ASP A 143 22.87 -16.28 0.87
C ASP A 143 22.09 -15.98 -0.41
N ILE A 144 20.83 -16.46 -0.48
CA ILE A 144 19.95 -16.30 -1.65
C ILE A 144 19.12 -15.02 -1.62
N VAL A 145 19.07 -14.34 -0.47
CA VAL A 145 18.41 -13.03 -0.28
C VAL A 145 19.46 -12.08 0.30
N ASN A 146 19.97 -11.17 -0.52
CA ASN A 146 21.08 -10.30 -0.12
C ASN A 146 21.11 -8.98 -0.89
N HIS A 147 19.95 -8.43 -1.24
CA HIS A 147 19.87 -7.18 -2.00
C HIS A 147 19.75 -5.95 -1.09
N HIS A 148 20.15 -4.82 -1.63
CA HIS A 148 20.03 -3.51 -1.01
C HIS A 148 18.76 -2.77 -1.44
N THR A 149 18.35 -1.83 -0.62
CA THR A 149 17.31 -0.86 -0.97
C THR A 149 17.92 0.54 -0.97
N TYR A 150 17.77 1.25 -2.08
CA TYR A 150 18.24 2.63 -2.25
C TYR A 150 17.05 3.56 -2.44
N ALA A 151 17.03 4.69 -1.72
CA ALA A 151 15.98 5.69 -1.83
C ALA A 151 16.57 7.07 -2.08
N PHE A 152 16.02 7.80 -3.07
CA PHE A 152 16.32 9.20 -3.29
C PHE A 152 15.24 10.07 -2.67
N MET A 153 15.64 11.10 -1.93
CA MET A 153 14.76 12.00 -1.17
C MET A 153 15.17 13.45 -1.38
N GLY A 154 14.23 14.37 -1.30
CA GLY A 154 14.49 15.81 -1.30
C GLY A 154 13.96 16.48 -0.03
N ASP A 155 14.13 17.81 0.08
CA ASP A 155 13.69 18.62 1.22
C ASP A 155 12.23 18.37 1.60
N GLY A 156 11.33 18.31 0.62
CA GLY A 156 9.91 18.02 0.86
C GLY A 156 9.67 16.64 1.47
N CYS A 157 10.45 15.62 1.09
CA CYS A 157 10.36 14.32 1.74
C CYS A 157 10.78 14.38 3.21
N MET A 158 11.76 15.22 3.53
CA MET A 158 12.26 15.39 4.90
C MET A 158 11.28 16.16 5.80
N MET A 159 10.41 16.99 5.22
CA MET A 159 9.37 17.75 5.95
C MET A 159 8.13 16.90 6.26
N GLU A 160 7.82 15.89 5.46
CA GLU A 160 6.63 15.06 5.63
C GLU A 160 6.62 14.30 6.95
N GLY A 161 5.49 14.35 7.67
CA GLY A 161 5.33 13.66 8.96
C GLY A 161 5.61 12.16 8.90
N ILE A 162 5.18 11.50 7.83
CA ILE A 162 5.41 10.05 7.63
C ILE A 162 6.90 9.69 7.60
N SER A 163 7.77 10.59 7.09
CA SER A 163 9.22 10.35 7.07
C SER A 163 9.79 10.25 8.47
N HIS A 164 9.29 11.05 9.44
CA HIS A 164 9.66 10.94 10.85
C HIS A 164 9.23 9.59 11.44
N GLU A 165 8.00 9.15 11.14
CA GLU A 165 7.50 7.85 11.61
C GLU A 165 8.37 6.69 11.14
N VAL A 166 8.60 6.61 9.83
CA VAL A 166 9.25 5.43 9.23
C VAL A 166 10.77 5.44 9.38
N CYS A 167 11.42 6.60 9.33
CA CYS A 167 12.87 6.67 9.50
C CYS A 167 13.27 6.39 10.96
N SER A 168 12.47 6.84 11.94
CA SER A 168 12.65 6.47 13.34
C SER A 168 12.52 4.95 13.54
N LEU A 169 11.50 4.32 12.93
CA LEU A 169 11.32 2.87 13.02
C LEU A 169 12.46 2.11 12.32
N ALA A 170 12.92 2.57 11.16
CA ALA A 170 14.02 1.95 10.41
C ALA A 170 15.32 1.91 11.22
N GLY A 171 15.64 2.99 11.93
CA GLY A 171 16.79 3.05 12.84
C GLY A 171 16.62 2.07 14.01
N THR A 172 15.45 2.06 14.65
CA THR A 172 15.11 1.11 15.73
C THR A 172 15.26 -0.34 15.27
N MET A 173 14.83 -0.66 14.06
CA MET A 173 14.92 -1.99 13.46
C MET A 173 16.31 -2.31 12.90
N LYS A 174 17.24 -1.38 12.88
CA LYS A 174 18.63 -1.58 12.40
C LYS A 174 18.70 -2.12 10.97
N LEU A 175 18.02 -1.45 10.03
CA LEU A 175 17.91 -1.90 8.63
C LEU A 175 19.18 -1.57 7.83
N GLY A 176 20.26 -2.32 8.03
CA GLY A 176 21.60 -2.03 7.52
C GLY A 176 21.76 -2.06 6.00
N LYS A 177 20.79 -2.61 5.25
CA LYS A 177 20.79 -2.61 3.77
C LYS A 177 19.89 -1.51 3.16
N LEU A 178 19.41 -0.58 3.96
CA LEU A 178 18.70 0.60 3.51
C LEU A 178 19.66 1.78 3.43
N THR A 179 19.85 2.33 2.24
CA THR A 179 20.64 3.54 2.01
C THR A 179 19.78 4.63 1.35
N ALA A 180 19.62 5.75 2.02
CA ALA A 180 18.91 6.92 1.52
C ALA A 180 19.88 8.01 1.08
N PHE A 181 19.63 8.62 -0.07
CA PHE A 181 20.36 9.79 -0.56
C PHE A 181 19.47 11.01 -0.40
N TYR A 182 19.91 11.97 0.35
CA TYR A 182 19.21 13.24 0.51
C TYR A 182 19.77 14.26 -0.46
N ASP A 183 18.93 14.68 -1.40
CA ASP A 183 19.17 15.80 -2.33
C ASP A 183 19.01 17.10 -1.53
N ASP A 184 20.11 17.48 -0.85
CA ASP A 184 20.21 18.67 0.00
C ASP A 184 20.52 19.90 -0.85
N ASN A 185 19.53 20.36 -1.62
CA ASN A 185 19.66 21.52 -2.50
C ASN A 185 19.06 22.81 -1.95
N GLY A 186 18.31 22.75 -0.83
CA GLY A 186 17.74 23.89 -0.13
C GLY A 186 16.61 24.61 -0.88
N ILE A 187 15.99 23.98 -1.88
CA ILE A 187 14.95 24.58 -2.72
C ILE A 187 13.69 23.71 -2.71
N SER A 188 12.57 24.34 -2.43
CA SER A 188 11.24 23.79 -2.67
C SER A 188 10.51 24.61 -3.74
N ILE A 189 9.25 24.28 -4.02
CA ILE A 189 8.45 25.01 -5.02
C ILE A 189 8.19 26.47 -4.59
N ASP A 190 8.16 26.73 -3.30
CA ASP A 190 7.97 28.08 -2.75
C ASP A 190 9.27 28.91 -2.70
N GLY A 191 10.43 28.30 -3.00
CA GLY A 191 11.73 28.97 -3.00
C GLY A 191 12.75 28.35 -2.02
N HIS A 192 13.64 29.19 -1.50
CA HIS A 192 14.65 28.79 -0.51
C HIS A 192 14.00 28.38 0.80
N VAL A 193 14.36 27.21 1.33
CA VAL A 193 13.68 26.58 2.49
C VAL A 193 14.02 27.20 3.85
N GLU A 194 15.02 28.08 3.95
CA GLU A 194 15.50 28.64 5.23
C GLU A 194 14.40 29.37 6.04
N GLY A 195 13.29 29.77 5.40
CA GLY A 195 12.16 30.42 6.06
C GLY A 195 11.21 29.48 6.80
N TRP A 196 11.24 28.17 6.47
CA TRP A 196 10.28 27.18 7.01
C TRP A 196 10.83 25.79 7.24
N PHE A 197 12.10 25.52 6.90
CA PHE A 197 12.77 24.25 7.15
C PHE A 197 14.22 24.49 7.58
N THR A 198 14.44 24.49 8.88
CA THR A 198 15.73 24.79 9.53
C THR A 198 16.24 23.64 10.39
N ASP A 199 15.67 22.44 10.23
CA ASP A 199 16.07 21.26 10.98
C ASP A 199 17.53 20.89 10.68
N ASP A 200 18.29 20.53 11.71
CA ASP A 200 19.53 19.76 11.49
C ASP A 200 19.14 18.32 11.13
N THR A 201 18.90 18.09 9.83
CA THR A 201 18.49 16.78 9.32
C THR A 201 19.49 15.68 9.67
N ALA A 202 20.79 15.96 9.66
CA ALA A 202 21.81 14.99 10.05
C ALA A 202 21.67 14.58 11.51
N ALA A 203 21.60 15.56 12.43
CA ALA A 203 21.44 15.27 13.86
C ALA A 203 20.12 14.53 14.14
N ARG A 204 19.05 14.88 13.42
CA ARG A 204 17.76 14.19 13.51
C ARG A 204 17.86 12.70 13.13
N PHE A 205 18.52 12.38 12.03
CA PHE A 205 18.71 10.99 11.60
C PHE A 205 19.69 10.23 12.51
N GLU A 206 20.74 10.88 13.02
CA GLU A 206 21.61 10.29 14.05
C GLU A 206 20.80 9.93 15.31
N ALA A 207 19.89 10.81 15.73
CA ALA A 207 18.98 10.55 16.86
C ALA A 207 18.01 9.40 16.59
N TYR A 208 17.62 9.16 15.35
CA TYR A 208 16.86 7.96 14.96
C TYR A 208 17.70 6.66 14.96
N GLY A 209 19.02 6.76 15.13
CA GLY A 209 19.92 5.61 15.09
C GLY A 209 20.45 5.26 13.70
N TRP A 210 20.37 6.19 12.76
CA TRP A 210 20.97 6.04 11.43
C TRP A 210 22.46 6.34 11.45
N HIS A 211 23.19 5.76 10.54
CA HIS A 211 24.51 6.20 10.10
C HIS A 211 24.33 7.36 9.12
N VAL A 212 25.07 8.46 9.30
CA VAL A 212 24.94 9.66 8.47
C VAL A 212 26.27 10.06 7.89
N VAL A 213 26.36 10.08 6.56
CA VAL A 213 27.53 10.59 5.82
C VAL A 213 27.26 12.04 5.43
N ARG A 214 27.96 12.96 6.09
CA ARG A 214 27.76 14.41 5.91
C ARG A 214 28.65 14.96 4.81
N GLY A 215 28.21 16.04 4.15
CA GLY A 215 29.05 16.84 3.25
C GLY A 215 29.44 16.14 1.96
N VAL A 216 28.62 15.23 1.46
CA VAL A 216 28.86 14.57 0.15
C VAL A 216 28.67 15.61 -0.96
N ASP A 217 29.68 15.81 -1.78
CA ASP A 217 29.56 16.61 -3.01
C ASP A 217 28.78 15.78 -4.06
N GLY A 218 27.51 16.12 -4.26
CA GLY A 218 26.58 15.43 -5.15
C GLY A 218 26.91 15.59 -6.65
N HIS A 219 27.90 16.41 -6.99
CA HIS A 219 28.42 16.59 -8.35
C HIS A 219 29.81 16.02 -8.56
N ASN A 220 30.37 15.33 -7.55
CA ASN A 220 31.69 14.70 -7.59
C ASN A 220 31.56 13.18 -7.44
N ALA A 221 31.85 12.44 -8.49
CA ALA A 221 31.73 10.97 -8.51
C ALA A 221 32.57 10.28 -7.44
N ASP A 222 33.78 10.78 -7.14
CA ASP A 222 34.65 10.17 -6.13
C ASP A 222 34.11 10.39 -4.71
N SER A 223 33.52 11.58 -4.43
CA SER A 223 32.84 11.88 -3.17
C SER A 223 31.62 10.96 -2.98
N ILE A 224 30.81 10.80 -4.02
CA ILE A 224 29.63 9.93 -4.01
C ILE A 224 30.02 8.46 -3.79
N LYS A 225 31.05 7.96 -4.49
CA LYS A 225 31.57 6.59 -4.32
C LYS A 225 32.05 6.35 -2.89
N ALA A 226 32.87 7.25 -2.35
CA ALA A 226 33.38 7.14 -0.98
C ALA A 226 32.23 7.05 0.03
N ALA A 227 31.18 7.84 -0.15
CA ALA A 227 30.00 7.83 0.71
C ALA A 227 29.21 6.50 0.63
N ILE A 228 29.01 5.96 -0.59
CA ILE A 228 28.36 4.66 -0.78
C ILE A 228 29.18 3.54 -0.14
N GLU A 229 30.48 3.54 -0.36
CA GLU A 229 31.39 2.53 0.21
C GLU A 229 31.46 2.60 1.74
N GLU A 230 31.35 3.81 2.32
CA GLU A 230 31.24 4.00 3.75
C GLU A 230 29.92 3.42 4.27
N ALA A 231 28.80 3.74 3.63
CA ALA A 231 27.47 3.21 3.98
C ALA A 231 27.43 1.68 3.92
N HIS A 232 28.02 1.06 2.91
CA HIS A 232 28.03 -0.41 2.76
C HIS A 232 28.83 -1.14 3.85
N LYS A 233 29.74 -0.47 4.55
CA LYS A 233 30.48 -1.04 5.69
C LYS A 233 29.64 -1.08 6.97
N VAL A 234 28.56 -0.30 7.03
CA VAL A 234 27.65 -0.22 8.19
C VAL A 234 26.48 -1.17 7.98
N THR A 235 26.50 -2.30 8.65
CA THR A 235 25.54 -3.39 8.44
C THR A 235 24.42 -3.45 9.48
N ASP A 236 24.53 -2.65 10.55
CA ASP A 236 23.63 -2.66 11.70
C ASP A 236 22.81 -1.37 11.85
N LYS A 237 22.87 -0.48 10.86
CA LYS A 237 22.12 0.78 10.80
C LYS A 237 21.77 1.14 9.37
N PRO A 238 20.59 1.71 9.11
CA PRO A 238 20.35 2.36 7.81
C PRO A 238 21.26 3.57 7.64
N SER A 239 21.61 3.92 6.41
CA SER A 239 22.53 5.01 6.10
C SER A 239 21.84 6.15 5.37
N LEU A 240 22.12 7.39 5.77
CA LEU A 240 21.73 8.61 5.08
C LEU A 240 22.97 9.29 4.50
N LEU A 241 23.00 9.50 3.20
CA LEU A 241 24.04 10.25 2.49
C LEU A 241 23.51 11.66 2.21
N MET A 242 24.08 12.67 2.86
CA MET A 242 23.68 14.08 2.67
C MET A 242 24.43 14.67 1.49
N CYS A 243 23.78 14.67 0.33
CA CYS A 243 24.38 15.08 -0.93
C CYS A 243 24.03 16.52 -1.25
N LYS A 244 25.02 17.42 -1.13
CA LYS A 244 24.86 18.79 -1.62
C LYS A 244 24.78 18.80 -3.13
N THR A 245 23.68 19.33 -3.65
CA THR A 245 23.44 19.46 -5.08
C THR A 245 22.96 20.87 -5.44
N ILE A 246 22.82 21.11 -6.72
CA ILE A 246 22.23 22.32 -7.28
C ILE A 246 21.03 21.91 -8.14
N ILE A 247 19.83 22.26 -7.70
CA ILE A 247 18.61 22.04 -8.48
C ILE A 247 18.75 22.70 -9.86
N GLY A 248 18.34 22.01 -10.93
CA GLY A 248 18.49 22.55 -12.29
C GLY A 248 19.93 22.72 -12.75
N PHE A 249 20.86 21.90 -12.22
CA PHE A 249 22.29 21.98 -12.51
C PHE A 249 22.58 22.08 -14.03
N GLY A 250 23.38 23.07 -14.39
CA GLY A 250 23.77 23.36 -15.78
C GLY A 250 22.91 24.42 -16.45
N SER A 251 21.77 24.82 -15.86
CA SER A 251 20.96 25.94 -16.39
C SER A 251 21.59 27.27 -15.98
N PRO A 252 21.98 28.16 -16.95
CA PRO A 252 22.67 29.39 -16.62
C PRO A 252 21.86 30.38 -15.76
N LYS A 253 20.53 30.41 -15.93
CA LYS A 253 19.65 31.38 -15.25
C LYS A 253 18.75 30.76 -14.19
N LYS A 254 18.49 29.45 -14.24
CA LYS A 254 17.49 28.80 -13.40
C LYS A 254 18.09 27.79 -12.40
N ALA A 255 19.38 27.45 -12.53
CA ALA A 255 20.04 26.61 -11.54
C ALA A 255 20.02 27.26 -10.13
N GLY A 256 19.76 26.46 -9.11
CA GLY A 256 19.67 26.93 -7.72
C GLY A 256 18.43 27.77 -7.40
N THR A 257 17.43 27.77 -8.26
CA THR A 257 16.18 28.53 -8.07
C THR A 257 14.94 27.64 -8.18
N HIS A 258 13.83 28.09 -7.62
CA HIS A 258 12.53 27.43 -7.73
C HIS A 258 11.99 27.39 -9.16
N ASP A 259 12.46 28.25 -10.06
CA ASP A 259 12.04 28.29 -11.47
C ASP A 259 12.38 27.01 -12.25
N SER A 260 13.35 26.23 -11.76
CA SER A 260 13.66 24.91 -12.32
C SER A 260 12.93 23.76 -11.61
N HIS A 261 12.23 24.01 -10.49
CA HIS A 261 11.63 22.96 -9.68
C HIS A 261 10.48 22.27 -10.42
N GLY A 262 9.42 23.01 -10.79
CA GLY A 262 8.15 22.42 -11.24
C GLY A 262 7.63 22.97 -12.58
N ALA A 263 8.49 23.57 -13.39
CA ALA A 263 8.13 24.12 -14.68
C ALA A 263 9.19 23.82 -15.76
N PRO A 264 8.82 23.79 -17.05
CA PRO A 264 9.78 23.74 -18.15
C PRO A 264 10.78 24.89 -18.08
N LEU A 265 12.02 24.63 -18.48
CA LEU A 265 13.05 25.67 -18.49
C LEU A 265 12.76 26.79 -19.51
N GLY A 266 12.02 26.48 -20.58
CA GLY A 266 11.83 27.31 -21.73
C GLY A 266 12.87 27.04 -22.83
N ALA A 267 12.49 27.23 -24.09
CA ALA A 267 13.30 26.83 -25.23
C ALA A 267 14.70 27.50 -25.24
N ASP A 268 14.76 28.80 -24.93
CA ASP A 268 16.01 29.54 -24.88
C ASP A 268 16.94 29.06 -23.76
N GLU A 269 16.36 28.76 -22.61
CA GLU A 269 17.12 28.27 -21.46
C GLU A 269 17.59 26.82 -21.67
N VAL A 270 16.78 25.96 -22.32
CA VAL A 270 17.21 24.62 -22.77
C VAL A 270 18.41 24.70 -23.71
N ALA A 271 18.39 25.61 -24.67
CA ALA A 271 19.51 25.82 -25.59
C ALA A 271 20.77 26.28 -24.83
N ALA A 272 20.63 27.29 -23.96
CA ALA A 272 21.74 27.78 -23.14
C ALA A 272 22.28 26.72 -22.18
N THR A 273 21.40 25.86 -21.64
CA THR A 273 21.79 24.73 -20.78
C THR A 273 22.60 23.68 -21.53
N ARG A 274 22.22 23.37 -22.78
CA ARG A 274 23.04 22.47 -23.65
C ARG A 274 24.43 23.03 -23.88
N GLU A 275 24.55 24.31 -24.17
CA GLU A 275 25.84 24.97 -24.35
C GLU A 275 26.69 24.91 -23.07
N ALA A 276 26.12 25.26 -21.93
CA ALA A 276 26.80 25.27 -20.64
C ALA A 276 27.27 23.86 -20.23
N LEU A 277 26.49 22.83 -20.53
CA LEU A 277 26.84 21.42 -20.28
C LEU A 277 27.83 20.85 -21.31
N GLY A 278 28.06 21.55 -22.42
CA GLY A 278 28.84 21.04 -23.56
C GLY A 278 28.12 19.92 -24.33
N TRP A 279 26.79 19.83 -24.22
CA TRP A 279 25.97 18.82 -24.86
C TRP A 279 25.60 19.23 -26.30
N LYS A 280 26.26 18.61 -27.27
CA LYS A 280 26.22 19.00 -28.68
C LYS A 280 25.05 18.40 -29.47
N TYR A 281 24.34 17.44 -28.89
CA TYR A 281 23.34 16.63 -29.57
C TYR A 281 21.96 17.32 -29.53
N ALA A 282 21.14 17.00 -30.51
CA ALA A 282 19.76 17.50 -30.59
C ALA A 282 18.87 16.95 -29.48
N ALA A 283 17.67 17.48 -29.39
CA ALA A 283 16.70 16.96 -28.40
C ALA A 283 16.41 15.47 -28.65
N PHE A 284 16.46 14.70 -27.58
CA PHE A 284 16.28 13.23 -27.58
C PHE A 284 17.32 12.46 -28.39
N GLU A 285 18.42 13.08 -28.75
CA GLU A 285 19.55 12.40 -29.40
C GLU A 285 20.60 11.99 -28.38
N ILE A 286 20.84 10.69 -28.25
CA ILE A 286 21.88 10.10 -27.41
C ILE A 286 22.88 9.37 -28.29
N PRO A 287 24.17 9.70 -28.24
CA PRO A 287 25.18 9.02 -29.05
C PRO A 287 25.40 7.57 -28.63
N GLN A 288 25.81 6.75 -29.60
CA GLN A 288 25.93 5.32 -29.43
C GLN A 288 26.97 4.92 -28.36
N ASP A 289 28.04 5.68 -28.17
CA ASP A 289 29.06 5.43 -27.15
C ASP A 289 28.52 5.70 -25.73
N ILE A 290 27.58 6.63 -25.56
CA ILE A 290 26.86 6.86 -24.32
C ILE A 290 25.90 5.71 -24.04
N TYR A 291 25.10 5.27 -25.02
CA TYR A 291 24.27 4.08 -24.87
C TYR A 291 25.10 2.84 -24.49
N ALA A 292 26.24 2.60 -25.18
CA ALA A 292 27.11 1.47 -24.88
C ALA A 292 27.69 1.52 -23.47
N ALA A 293 27.94 2.72 -22.93
CA ALA A 293 28.45 2.89 -21.57
C ALA A 293 27.36 2.72 -20.49
N TRP A 294 26.09 2.99 -20.83
CA TRP A 294 24.94 2.82 -19.94
C TRP A 294 24.32 1.43 -20.00
N ASP A 295 24.43 0.69 -21.11
CA ASP A 295 23.77 -0.59 -21.33
C ASP A 295 24.15 -1.61 -20.24
N ALA A 296 23.20 -1.94 -19.38
CA ALA A 296 23.36 -2.87 -18.27
C ALA A 296 22.86 -4.29 -18.58
N LYS A 297 22.36 -4.57 -19.79
CA LYS A 297 21.71 -5.85 -20.11
C LYS A 297 22.62 -7.05 -19.90
N GLU A 298 23.83 -7.04 -20.47
CA GLU A 298 24.73 -8.18 -20.36
C GLU A 298 25.32 -8.32 -18.94
N ALA A 299 25.66 -7.20 -18.29
CA ALA A 299 26.10 -7.21 -16.90
C ALA A 299 24.99 -7.70 -15.95
N GLY A 300 23.73 -7.27 -16.17
CA GLY A 300 22.58 -7.72 -15.41
C GLY A 300 22.29 -9.21 -15.58
N LYS A 301 22.32 -9.71 -16.82
CA LYS A 301 22.22 -11.16 -17.09
C LYS A 301 23.30 -11.97 -16.39
N ALA A 302 24.53 -11.49 -16.39
CA ALA A 302 25.65 -12.17 -15.71
C ALA A 302 25.44 -12.22 -14.19
N LYS A 303 24.99 -11.11 -13.57
CA LYS A 303 24.67 -11.05 -12.13
C LYS A 303 23.54 -12.03 -11.77
N GLU A 304 22.47 -12.04 -12.55
CA GLU A 304 21.35 -12.96 -12.33
C GLU A 304 21.76 -14.42 -12.57
N ALA A 305 22.59 -14.72 -13.59
CA ALA A 305 23.12 -16.06 -13.84
C ALA A 305 23.94 -16.57 -12.63
N ALA A 306 24.80 -15.74 -12.07
CA ALA A 306 25.57 -16.08 -10.86
C ALA A 306 24.64 -16.35 -9.66
N TRP A 307 23.57 -15.57 -9.51
CA TRP A 307 22.54 -15.83 -8.49
C TRP A 307 21.80 -17.14 -8.76
N ASN A 308 21.44 -17.45 -10.01
CA ASN A 308 20.78 -18.69 -10.40
C ASN A 308 21.64 -19.92 -10.09
N GLU A 309 22.97 -19.85 -10.29
CA GLU A 309 23.90 -20.92 -9.90
C GLU A 309 23.90 -21.12 -8.38
N LYS A 310 23.98 -20.03 -7.61
CA LYS A 310 23.88 -20.05 -6.14
C LYS A 310 22.56 -20.66 -5.69
N PHE A 311 21.43 -20.25 -6.31
CA PHE A 311 20.12 -20.78 -6.00
C PHE A 311 19.98 -22.26 -6.37
N ALA A 312 20.58 -22.72 -7.46
CA ALA A 312 20.59 -24.13 -7.84
C ALA A 312 21.36 -24.99 -6.80
N ALA A 313 22.49 -24.50 -6.30
CA ALA A 313 23.23 -25.15 -5.21
C ALA A 313 22.40 -25.18 -3.91
N TYR A 314 21.73 -24.08 -3.57
CA TYR A 314 20.78 -24.02 -2.46
C TYR A 314 19.64 -25.03 -2.60
N ALA A 315 19.01 -25.09 -3.78
CA ALA A 315 17.90 -26.02 -4.04
C ALA A 315 18.32 -27.49 -3.94
N LYS A 316 19.58 -27.80 -4.27
CA LYS A 316 20.13 -29.15 -4.06
C LYS A 316 20.34 -29.48 -2.58
N ALA A 317 20.78 -28.51 -1.79
CA ALA A 317 21.05 -28.68 -0.36
C ALA A 317 19.78 -28.61 0.50
N TYR A 318 18.81 -27.76 0.11
CA TYR A 318 17.60 -27.45 0.87
C TYR A 318 16.37 -27.43 -0.06
N PRO A 319 15.96 -28.58 -0.64
CA PRO A 319 14.93 -28.62 -1.68
C PRO A 319 13.56 -28.10 -1.23
N GLU A 320 13.14 -28.37 0.00
CA GLU A 320 11.87 -27.91 0.55
C GLU A 320 11.85 -26.38 0.74
N LEU A 321 12.94 -25.82 1.29
CA LEU A 321 13.07 -24.37 1.45
C LEU A 321 13.13 -23.65 0.10
N ALA A 322 13.82 -24.24 -0.89
CA ALA A 322 13.88 -23.68 -2.23
C ALA A 322 12.49 -23.67 -2.92
N ALA A 323 11.72 -24.73 -2.75
CA ALA A 323 10.35 -24.81 -3.26
C ALA A 323 9.45 -23.75 -2.59
N GLU A 324 9.55 -23.63 -1.26
CA GLU A 324 8.80 -22.65 -0.48
C GLU A 324 9.18 -21.20 -0.84
N PHE A 325 10.47 -20.92 -0.99
CA PHE A 325 10.95 -19.61 -1.44
C PHE A 325 10.33 -19.22 -2.80
N LYS A 326 10.40 -20.13 -3.78
CA LYS A 326 9.79 -19.90 -5.11
C LYS A 326 8.30 -19.63 -5.01
N ARG A 327 7.57 -20.45 -4.24
CA ARG A 327 6.12 -20.28 -4.02
C ARG A 327 5.82 -18.89 -3.44
N ARG A 328 6.53 -18.50 -2.40
CA ARG A 328 6.31 -17.22 -1.72
C ARG A 328 6.62 -16.02 -2.62
N VAL A 329 7.73 -16.06 -3.34
CA VAL A 329 8.11 -14.97 -4.26
C VAL A 329 7.16 -14.87 -5.46
N SER A 330 6.57 -15.99 -5.91
CA SER A 330 5.54 -15.97 -6.96
C SER A 330 4.18 -15.47 -6.46
N GLY A 331 3.99 -15.32 -5.13
CA GLY A 331 2.72 -14.90 -4.52
C GLY A 331 1.62 -15.96 -4.55
N GLU A 332 1.97 -17.23 -4.82
CA GLU A 332 1.05 -18.35 -4.78
C GLU A 332 0.78 -18.82 -3.35
N LEU A 333 -0.48 -19.15 -3.04
CA LEU A 333 -0.85 -19.70 -1.75
C LEU A 333 -0.45 -21.17 -1.64
N PRO A 334 -0.27 -21.74 -0.43
CA PRO A 334 0.03 -23.16 -0.25
C PRO A 334 -1.02 -24.07 -0.89
N ALA A 335 -0.58 -25.24 -1.39
CA ALA A 335 -1.47 -26.18 -2.10
C ALA A 335 -2.67 -26.66 -1.26
N ASN A 336 -2.53 -26.72 0.05
CA ASN A 336 -3.60 -27.09 0.98
C ASN A 336 -4.52 -25.93 1.39
N TRP A 337 -4.24 -24.69 0.96
CA TRP A 337 -4.97 -23.50 1.37
C TRP A 337 -6.49 -23.62 1.19
N ALA A 338 -6.94 -23.97 -0.01
CA ALA A 338 -8.37 -24.07 -0.32
C ALA A 338 -9.10 -25.11 0.56
N THR A 339 -8.42 -26.21 0.90
CA THR A 339 -8.98 -27.25 1.77
C THR A 339 -9.07 -26.78 3.21
N GLU A 340 -7.99 -26.21 3.75
CA GLU A 340 -7.92 -25.79 5.16
C GLU A 340 -8.84 -24.59 5.43
N SER A 341 -8.88 -23.61 4.52
CA SER A 341 -9.75 -22.45 4.68
C SER A 341 -11.24 -22.82 4.63
N LYS A 342 -11.62 -23.68 3.68
CA LYS A 342 -13.00 -24.19 3.57
C LYS A 342 -13.40 -24.97 4.83
N LYS A 343 -12.54 -25.90 5.28
CA LYS A 343 -12.77 -26.69 6.49
C LYS A 343 -13.00 -25.80 7.71
N PHE A 344 -12.16 -24.80 7.91
CA PHE A 344 -12.30 -23.85 9.04
C PHE A 344 -13.64 -23.11 8.99
N ILE A 345 -14.05 -22.61 7.83
CA ILE A 345 -15.32 -21.89 7.67
C ILE A 345 -16.52 -22.81 7.95
N GLU A 346 -16.50 -24.06 7.47
CA GLU A 346 -17.54 -25.05 7.72
C GLU A 346 -17.62 -25.44 9.20
N GLU A 347 -16.48 -25.58 9.90
CA GLU A 347 -16.41 -25.83 11.34
C GLU A 347 -17.01 -24.67 12.15
N LEU A 348 -16.74 -23.40 11.76
CA LEU A 348 -17.34 -22.23 12.41
C LEU A 348 -18.87 -22.23 12.22
N GLN A 349 -19.37 -22.56 11.02
CA GLN A 349 -20.80 -22.61 10.77
C GLN A 349 -21.48 -23.70 11.59
N ALA A 350 -20.81 -24.83 11.80
CA ALA A 350 -21.33 -25.96 12.60
C ALA A 350 -21.29 -25.70 14.11
N ASN A 351 -20.45 -24.77 14.57
CA ASN A 351 -20.25 -24.47 16.00
C ASN A 351 -20.58 -22.99 16.31
N PRO A 352 -21.86 -22.62 16.39
CA PRO A 352 -22.27 -21.23 16.58
C PRO A 352 -21.72 -20.62 17.88
N ALA A 353 -21.24 -19.37 17.79
CA ALA A 353 -20.76 -18.61 18.91
C ALA A 353 -21.26 -17.17 18.89
N LYS A 354 -21.44 -16.55 20.05
CA LYS A 354 -21.69 -15.12 20.21
C LYS A 354 -20.42 -14.43 20.66
N ILE A 355 -19.64 -13.94 19.71
CA ILE A 355 -18.35 -13.29 19.96
C ILE A 355 -18.20 -12.01 19.16
N ALA A 356 -17.33 -11.11 19.61
CA ALA A 356 -16.99 -9.91 18.86
C ALA A 356 -16.30 -10.29 17.52
N SER A 357 -16.63 -9.60 16.42
CA SER A 357 -16.02 -9.93 15.14
C SER A 357 -14.50 -9.67 15.12
N ARG A 358 -13.95 -8.74 15.96
CA ARG A 358 -12.51 -8.63 16.17
C ARG A 358 -11.90 -9.91 16.79
N LYS A 359 -12.64 -10.62 17.66
CA LYS A 359 -12.21 -11.92 18.21
C LYS A 359 -12.31 -13.02 17.16
N ALA A 360 -13.34 -12.97 16.32
CA ALA A 360 -13.46 -13.86 15.17
C ALA A 360 -12.29 -13.66 14.17
N SER A 361 -11.86 -12.41 13.96
CA SER A 361 -10.66 -12.08 13.19
C SER A 361 -9.41 -12.72 13.80
N GLN A 362 -9.21 -12.63 15.12
CA GLN A 362 -8.10 -13.31 15.80
C GLN A 362 -8.14 -14.83 15.61
N ASN A 363 -9.33 -15.43 15.69
CA ASN A 363 -9.50 -16.87 15.46
C ASN A 363 -9.16 -17.25 14.00
N ALA A 364 -9.46 -16.39 13.04
CA ALA A 364 -9.04 -16.57 11.64
C ALA A 364 -7.50 -16.46 11.50
N LEU A 365 -6.86 -15.51 12.16
CA LEU A 365 -5.39 -15.42 12.20
C LEU A 365 -4.77 -16.67 12.82
N GLU A 366 -5.36 -17.21 13.89
CA GLU A 366 -4.91 -18.46 14.53
C GLU A 366 -5.02 -19.67 13.60
N ALA A 367 -6.08 -19.76 12.81
CA ALA A 367 -6.28 -20.85 11.85
C ALA A 367 -5.41 -20.70 10.60
N PHE A 368 -5.48 -19.55 9.96
CA PHE A 368 -4.82 -19.30 8.68
C PHE A 368 -3.32 -19.09 8.81
N GLY A 369 -2.85 -18.48 9.91
CA GLY A 369 -1.43 -18.30 10.18
C GLY A 369 -0.64 -19.60 10.28
N LYS A 370 -1.28 -20.70 10.69
CA LYS A 370 -0.67 -22.04 10.70
C LYS A 370 -0.44 -22.60 9.29
N VAL A 371 -1.18 -22.12 8.31
CA VAL A 371 -1.12 -22.58 6.91
C VAL A 371 -0.25 -21.62 6.06
N LEU A 372 -0.17 -20.35 6.47
CA LEU A 372 0.45 -19.25 5.70
C LEU A 372 1.71 -18.72 6.40
N PRO A 373 2.88 -19.34 6.21
CA PRO A 373 4.13 -18.85 6.81
C PRO A 373 4.58 -17.48 6.27
N GLU A 374 4.00 -17.01 5.18
CA GLU A 374 4.20 -15.69 4.59
C GLU A 374 3.39 -14.57 5.25
N PHE A 375 2.55 -14.84 6.24
CA PHE A 375 1.89 -13.79 7.01
C PHE A 375 2.92 -12.91 7.72
N LEU A 376 2.82 -11.61 7.51
CA LEU A 376 3.61 -10.62 8.22
C LEU A 376 2.67 -9.53 8.74
N GLY A 377 2.30 -9.67 10.01
CA GLY A 377 1.28 -8.86 10.66
C GLY A 377 1.84 -7.73 11.50
N GLY A 378 0.94 -6.87 11.98
CA GLY A 378 1.27 -5.83 12.93
C GLY A 378 0.09 -4.99 13.36
N SER A 379 0.36 -4.05 14.26
CA SER A 379 -0.60 -3.08 14.76
C SER A 379 0.09 -1.77 15.10
N ALA A 380 -0.63 -0.66 14.92
CA ALA A 380 -0.19 0.66 15.34
C ALA A 380 -0.47 0.88 16.84
N ASP A 381 0.29 0.17 17.68
CA ASP A 381 0.22 0.22 19.16
C ASP A 381 -1.12 -0.19 19.77
N LEU A 382 -1.95 -0.95 19.05
CA LEU A 382 -3.28 -1.37 19.47
C LEU A 382 -3.46 -2.89 19.46
N ALA A 383 -2.37 -3.67 19.48
CA ALA A 383 -2.44 -5.13 19.35
C ALA A 383 -3.41 -5.82 20.33
N PRO A 384 -3.46 -5.47 21.63
CA PRO A 384 -4.43 -6.05 22.57
C PRO A 384 -5.89 -5.69 22.26
N SER A 385 -6.13 -4.49 21.69
CA SER A 385 -7.47 -4.01 21.34
C SER A 385 -7.93 -4.51 19.98
N ASN A 386 -7.03 -4.55 19.00
CA ASN A 386 -7.31 -5.07 17.65
C ASN A 386 -7.35 -6.61 17.62
N LEU A 387 -6.78 -7.28 18.63
CA LEU A 387 -6.65 -8.74 18.69
C LEU A 387 -5.90 -9.32 17.48
N THR A 388 -4.74 -8.76 17.16
CA THR A 388 -3.93 -9.14 16.00
C THR A 388 -2.76 -10.05 16.33
N ILE A 389 -2.46 -10.25 17.61
CA ILE A 389 -1.49 -11.26 18.08
C ILE A 389 -2.22 -12.60 18.23
N TRP A 390 -1.63 -13.65 17.68
CA TRP A 390 -2.09 -15.04 17.74
C TRP A 390 -0.97 -15.95 18.25
N SER A 391 -1.24 -17.21 18.54
CA SER A 391 -0.29 -18.11 19.24
C SER A 391 1.04 -18.34 18.51
N GLY A 392 1.05 -18.20 17.18
CA GLY A 392 2.25 -18.30 16.35
C GLY A 392 2.94 -16.95 16.06
N SER A 393 2.48 -15.84 16.63
CA SER A 393 3.11 -14.53 16.44
C SER A 393 4.48 -14.49 17.10
N LYS A 394 5.50 -14.05 16.33
CA LYS A 394 6.86 -13.81 16.79
C LYS A 394 7.27 -12.42 16.38
N SER A 395 7.63 -11.59 17.36
CA SER A 395 8.06 -10.21 17.11
C SER A 395 9.36 -10.15 16.31
N LEU A 396 9.41 -9.28 15.30
CA LEU A 396 10.65 -8.96 14.57
C LEU A 396 11.68 -8.23 15.44
N SER A 397 11.29 -7.72 16.60
CA SER A 397 12.22 -7.14 17.57
C SER A 397 13.06 -8.22 18.28
N ASP A 398 12.50 -9.40 18.44
CA ASP A 398 13.10 -10.52 19.18
C ASP A 398 13.76 -11.53 18.23
N ASP A 399 13.16 -11.73 17.05
CA ASP A 399 13.61 -12.69 16.03
C ASP A 399 13.41 -12.09 14.63
N GLN A 400 14.50 -11.87 13.91
CA GLN A 400 14.44 -11.34 12.53
C GLN A 400 13.68 -12.26 11.56
N ALA A 401 13.57 -13.55 11.86
CA ALA A 401 12.77 -14.51 11.12
C ALA A 401 11.28 -14.55 11.56
N GLY A 402 10.88 -13.66 12.46
CA GLY A 402 9.51 -13.55 12.97
C GLY A 402 8.48 -13.15 11.94
N ASN A 403 7.26 -12.88 12.41
CA ASN A 403 6.11 -12.60 11.56
C ASN A 403 5.20 -11.49 12.10
N TYR A 404 5.67 -10.70 13.06
CA TYR A 404 4.90 -9.62 13.67
C TYR A 404 5.72 -8.36 13.88
N ILE A 405 5.18 -7.21 13.45
CA ILE A 405 5.80 -5.89 13.56
C ILE A 405 5.03 -5.05 14.57
N HIS A 406 5.71 -4.57 15.59
CA HIS A 406 5.22 -3.52 16.47
C HIS A 406 5.51 -2.16 15.84
N TYR A 407 4.53 -1.59 15.15
CA TYR A 407 4.71 -0.32 14.44
C TYR A 407 4.78 0.88 15.38
N GLY A 408 4.26 0.77 16.62
CA GLY A 408 4.01 1.91 17.50
C GLY A 408 2.87 2.78 16.94
N VAL A 409 2.66 3.96 17.51
CA VAL A 409 1.61 4.89 17.06
C VAL A 409 2.04 5.56 15.76
N ARG A 410 1.92 4.83 14.65
CA ARG A 410 2.38 5.20 13.29
C ARG A 410 1.44 4.61 12.22
N GLU A 411 0.18 5.02 12.20
CA GLU A 411 -0.84 4.48 11.28
C GLU A 411 -0.46 4.72 9.82
N PHE A 412 0.05 5.90 9.49
CA PHE A 412 0.46 6.25 8.14
C PHE A 412 1.72 5.47 7.74
N GLY A 413 2.74 5.48 8.61
CA GLY A 413 3.97 4.71 8.41
C GLY A 413 3.71 3.22 8.27
N MET A 414 2.87 2.63 9.14
CA MET A 414 2.45 1.23 9.06
C MET A 414 1.85 0.90 7.69
N SER A 415 0.87 1.67 7.26
CA SER A 415 0.16 1.42 6.01
C SER A 415 1.06 1.53 4.78
N ALA A 416 1.97 2.49 4.76
CA ALA A 416 2.92 2.65 3.66
C ALA A 416 4.06 1.62 3.70
N ILE A 417 4.55 1.22 4.89
CA ILE A 417 5.51 0.11 5.03
C ILE A 417 4.89 -1.19 4.53
N MET A 418 3.62 -1.47 4.86
CA MET A 418 2.89 -2.63 4.33
C MET A 418 2.85 -2.63 2.81
N ASN A 419 2.63 -1.46 2.18
CA ASN A 419 2.67 -1.35 0.73
C ASN A 419 4.05 -1.75 0.17
N GLY A 420 5.14 -1.32 0.82
CA GLY A 420 6.49 -1.74 0.47
C GLY A 420 6.71 -3.26 0.61
N ILE A 421 6.24 -3.84 1.71
CA ILE A 421 6.33 -5.29 1.94
C ILE A 421 5.55 -6.07 0.87
N ALA A 422 4.34 -5.62 0.53
CA ALA A 422 3.53 -6.25 -0.53
C ALA A 422 4.20 -6.18 -1.91
N LEU A 423 4.81 -5.04 -2.25
CA LEU A 423 5.54 -4.82 -3.49
C LEU A 423 6.84 -5.63 -3.58
N HIS A 424 7.52 -5.82 -2.45
CA HIS A 424 8.72 -6.66 -2.39
C HIS A 424 8.42 -8.10 -2.79
N GLY A 425 7.27 -8.61 -2.36
CA GLY A 425 6.90 -10.01 -2.50
C GLY A 425 7.49 -10.90 -1.40
N GLY A 426 7.05 -12.17 -1.39
CA GLY A 426 7.46 -13.14 -0.37
C GLY A 426 6.66 -13.09 0.94
N PHE A 427 5.86 -12.04 1.15
CA PHE A 427 4.99 -11.85 2.32
C PHE A 427 3.59 -11.37 1.92
N ILE A 428 2.62 -11.66 2.79
CA ILE A 428 1.28 -11.08 2.77
C ILE A 428 1.16 -10.19 4.01
N PRO A 429 1.28 -8.86 3.88
CA PRO A 429 1.22 -7.96 5.02
C PRO A 429 -0.22 -7.73 5.48
N TYR A 430 -0.43 -7.69 6.81
CA TYR A 430 -1.61 -7.11 7.41
C TYR A 430 -1.23 -6.15 8.54
N GLY A 431 -2.00 -5.08 8.71
CA GLY A 431 -1.76 -4.10 9.76
C GLY A 431 -3.06 -3.55 10.31
N ALA A 432 -3.08 -3.30 11.61
CA ALA A 432 -4.30 -2.97 12.32
C ALA A 432 -4.24 -1.66 13.09
N THR A 433 -5.39 -1.00 13.13
CA THR A 433 -5.69 0.12 14.00
C THR A 433 -7.20 0.21 14.23
N PHE A 434 -7.70 1.20 14.97
CA PHE A 434 -9.13 1.49 15.00
C PHE A 434 -9.59 2.08 13.67
N LEU A 435 -10.84 1.81 13.28
CA LEU A 435 -11.35 2.29 11.98
C LEU A 435 -11.26 3.81 11.84
N MET A 436 -11.54 4.56 12.90
CA MET A 436 -11.44 6.02 12.87
C MET A 436 -10.04 6.49 12.49
N PHE A 437 -8.97 5.78 12.89
CA PHE A 437 -7.60 6.17 12.63
C PHE A 437 -7.11 5.88 11.21
N VAL A 438 -7.96 5.32 10.34
CA VAL A 438 -7.68 5.31 8.89
C VAL A 438 -7.45 6.71 8.35
N GLU A 439 -7.99 7.74 8.99
CA GLU A 439 -7.81 9.14 8.59
C GLU A 439 -6.33 9.56 8.61
N TYR A 440 -5.54 9.08 9.59
CA TYR A 440 -4.09 9.29 9.58
C TYR A 440 -3.39 8.59 8.41
N ALA A 441 -3.89 7.42 8.00
CA ALA A 441 -3.28 6.55 6.99
C ALA A 441 -3.88 6.72 5.59
N ARG A 442 -4.88 7.58 5.42
CA ARG A 442 -5.77 7.65 4.26
C ARG A 442 -5.03 7.64 2.92
N ASN A 443 -3.94 8.37 2.82
CA ASN A 443 -3.19 8.46 1.56
C ASN A 443 -2.44 7.14 1.25
N ALA A 444 -1.83 6.47 2.23
CA ALA A 444 -1.17 5.17 2.01
C ALA A 444 -2.18 4.08 1.61
N VAL A 445 -3.36 4.08 2.22
CA VAL A 445 -4.47 3.17 1.87
C VAL A 445 -4.92 3.41 0.43
N ARG A 446 -5.06 4.69 0.03
CA ARG A 446 -5.35 5.06 -1.35
C ARG A 446 -4.25 4.61 -2.32
N MET A 447 -2.97 4.72 -1.94
CA MET A 447 -1.85 4.28 -2.76
C MET A 447 -1.83 2.76 -2.95
N ALA A 448 -2.18 1.97 -1.93
CA ALA A 448 -2.36 0.53 -2.08
C ALA A 448 -3.41 0.18 -3.15
N ALA A 449 -4.53 0.90 -3.14
CA ALA A 449 -5.60 0.73 -4.12
C ALA A 449 -5.20 1.16 -5.54
N LEU A 450 -4.46 2.26 -5.67
CA LEU A 450 -3.91 2.76 -6.94
C LEU A 450 -2.92 1.76 -7.54
N MET A 451 -2.01 1.22 -6.73
CA MET A 451 -1.02 0.22 -7.15
C MET A 451 -1.61 -1.18 -7.33
N LYS A 452 -2.85 -1.42 -6.92
CA LYS A 452 -3.53 -2.73 -7.02
C LYS A 452 -2.77 -3.85 -6.28
N ILE A 453 -2.24 -3.55 -5.10
CA ILE A 453 -1.42 -4.49 -4.33
C ILE A 453 -2.20 -5.12 -3.18
N ARG A 454 -1.82 -6.36 -2.82
CA ARG A 454 -2.44 -7.10 -1.72
C ARG A 454 -1.89 -6.64 -0.37
N SER A 455 -2.39 -5.51 0.14
CA SER A 455 -2.24 -5.07 1.53
C SER A 455 -3.55 -5.28 2.27
N ILE A 456 -3.51 -5.90 3.46
CA ILE A 456 -4.71 -6.20 4.24
C ILE A 456 -4.77 -5.25 5.43
N PHE A 457 -5.72 -4.33 5.40
CA PHE A 457 -5.96 -3.37 6.47
C PHE A 457 -7.02 -3.94 7.42
N VAL A 458 -6.66 -4.10 8.68
CA VAL A 458 -7.54 -4.62 9.73
C VAL A 458 -7.98 -3.46 10.60
N TYR A 459 -9.26 -3.14 10.56
CA TYR A 459 -9.85 -2.06 11.33
C TYR A 459 -10.84 -2.60 12.35
N THR A 460 -10.69 -2.21 13.61
CA THR A 460 -11.62 -2.59 14.67
C THR A 460 -12.34 -1.38 15.25
N HIS A 461 -13.33 -1.60 16.13
CA HIS A 461 -14.11 -0.53 16.73
C HIS A 461 -14.87 0.26 15.65
N ASP A 462 -15.73 -0.47 14.93
CA ASP A 462 -16.29 -0.17 13.63
C ASP A 462 -17.42 0.89 13.64
N SER A 463 -17.93 1.28 14.83
CA SER A 463 -19.11 2.16 14.94
C SER A 463 -19.23 2.80 16.32
N ILE A 464 -20.37 3.46 16.58
CA ILE A 464 -20.77 3.91 17.92
C ILE A 464 -20.80 2.77 18.96
N GLY A 465 -20.82 1.52 18.51
CA GLY A 465 -20.68 0.33 19.36
C GLY A 465 -19.34 0.22 20.10
N LEU A 466 -18.37 1.08 19.77
CA LEU A 466 -17.18 1.30 20.57
C LEU A 466 -17.51 1.78 21.99
N GLY A 467 -18.51 2.67 22.13
CA GLY A 467 -19.02 3.08 23.43
C GLY A 467 -18.39 4.36 23.98
N GLU A 468 -17.92 4.29 25.21
CA GLU A 468 -17.61 5.41 26.10
C GLU A 468 -16.47 6.32 25.62
N ASP A 469 -15.58 5.85 24.76
CA ASP A 469 -14.47 6.66 24.20
C ASP A 469 -14.98 7.84 23.36
N GLY A 470 -16.21 7.74 22.88
CA GLY A 470 -16.94 8.85 22.30
C GLY A 470 -16.54 9.24 20.86
N PRO A 471 -16.98 10.42 20.39
CA PRO A 471 -16.90 10.82 18.98
C PRO A 471 -15.51 10.84 18.36
N THR A 472 -14.46 11.07 19.16
CA THR A 472 -13.07 11.09 18.67
C THR A 472 -12.57 9.72 18.20
N HIS A 473 -13.25 8.64 18.60
CA HIS A 473 -12.87 7.26 18.32
C HIS A 473 -13.96 6.48 17.57
N GLN A 474 -15.18 7.01 17.54
CA GLN A 474 -16.34 6.40 16.86
C GLN A 474 -16.36 6.78 15.38
N PRO A 475 -16.13 5.84 14.46
CA PRO A 475 -16.22 6.12 13.03
C PRO A 475 -17.67 6.31 12.60
N VAL A 476 -17.89 7.23 11.68
CA VAL A 476 -19.20 7.51 11.05
C VAL A 476 -19.05 7.48 9.53
N GLU A 477 -18.22 8.35 8.96
CA GLU A 477 -18.00 8.50 7.51
C GLU A 477 -16.92 7.59 6.93
N GLN A 478 -16.09 6.93 7.76
CA GLN A 478 -14.93 6.16 7.33
C GLN A 478 -15.32 4.96 6.46
N MET A 479 -16.44 4.30 6.78
CA MET A 479 -16.97 3.20 5.95
C MET A 479 -17.29 3.67 4.53
N ALA A 480 -18.01 4.77 4.39
CA ALA A 480 -18.34 5.35 3.09
C ALA A 480 -17.06 5.75 2.34
N SER A 481 -16.12 6.40 3.01
CA SER A 481 -14.84 6.82 2.47
C SER A 481 -14.03 5.64 1.90
N LEU A 482 -13.98 4.52 2.60
CA LEU A 482 -13.31 3.30 2.09
C LEU A 482 -14.04 2.70 0.89
N ARG A 483 -15.37 2.58 0.96
CA ARG A 483 -16.21 2.03 -0.12
C ARG A 483 -16.18 2.83 -1.41
N VAL A 484 -16.02 4.16 -1.36
CA VAL A 484 -15.92 4.99 -2.58
C VAL A 484 -14.49 5.05 -3.13
N THR A 485 -13.52 4.48 -2.45
CA THR A 485 -12.14 4.41 -2.96
C THR A 485 -12.07 3.38 -4.09
N PRO A 486 -11.70 3.79 -5.32
CA PRO A 486 -11.58 2.85 -6.42
C PRO A 486 -10.65 1.69 -6.07
N ASN A 487 -11.02 0.47 -6.47
CA ASN A 487 -10.24 -0.75 -6.28
C ASN A 487 -9.99 -1.18 -4.82
N MET A 488 -10.58 -0.53 -3.83
CA MET A 488 -10.60 -1.00 -2.45
C MET A 488 -11.69 -2.06 -2.29
N SER A 489 -11.40 -3.17 -1.60
CA SER A 489 -12.43 -4.12 -1.16
C SER A 489 -12.68 -3.95 0.32
N THR A 490 -13.93 -3.65 0.69
CA THR A 490 -14.30 -3.31 2.05
C THR A 490 -15.29 -4.34 2.59
N TRP A 491 -14.92 -5.00 3.72
CA TRP A 491 -15.70 -6.06 4.36
C TRP A 491 -16.05 -5.69 5.80
N ARG A 492 -17.35 -5.71 6.14
CA ARG A 492 -17.88 -5.53 7.49
C ARG A 492 -18.75 -6.73 7.87
N PRO A 493 -18.15 -7.81 8.39
CA PRO A 493 -18.84 -9.06 8.67
C PRO A 493 -19.74 -8.99 9.91
N CYS A 494 -20.85 -9.74 9.89
CA CYS A 494 -21.83 -9.78 10.97
C CYS A 494 -21.56 -10.83 12.05
N ASP A 495 -20.68 -11.79 11.81
CA ASP A 495 -20.36 -12.88 12.73
C ASP A 495 -19.01 -13.55 12.42
N GLN A 496 -18.68 -14.63 13.15
CA GLN A 496 -17.41 -15.33 12.97
C GLN A 496 -17.26 -15.99 11.59
N VAL A 497 -18.36 -16.41 10.97
CA VAL A 497 -18.33 -17.08 9.66
C VAL A 497 -18.05 -16.08 8.55
N GLU A 498 -18.78 -14.97 8.51
CA GLU A 498 -18.50 -13.90 7.56
C GLU A 498 -17.09 -13.31 7.77
N SER A 499 -16.61 -13.24 9.03
CA SER A 499 -15.25 -12.79 9.35
C SER A 499 -14.18 -13.71 8.72
N ALA A 500 -14.37 -15.03 8.81
CA ALA A 500 -13.45 -15.99 8.20
C ALA A 500 -13.48 -15.91 6.66
N VAL A 501 -14.66 -15.75 6.06
CA VAL A 501 -14.79 -15.57 4.60
C VAL A 501 -14.16 -14.25 4.15
N ALA A 502 -14.31 -13.16 4.90
CA ALA A 502 -13.68 -11.89 4.60
C ALA A 502 -12.13 -12.01 4.60
N TRP A 503 -11.55 -12.70 5.56
CA TRP A 503 -10.13 -13.02 5.58
C TRP A 503 -9.72 -13.90 4.40
N GLN A 504 -10.47 -14.97 4.09
CA GLN A 504 -10.19 -15.82 2.93
C GLN A 504 -10.18 -15.01 1.65
N TYR A 505 -11.20 -14.17 1.43
CA TYR A 505 -11.28 -13.30 0.26
C TYR A 505 -10.08 -12.35 0.16
N ALA A 506 -9.69 -11.69 1.25
CA ALA A 506 -8.56 -10.77 1.27
C ALA A 506 -7.22 -11.47 0.96
N LEU A 507 -7.05 -12.70 1.42
CA LEU A 507 -5.84 -13.51 1.19
C LEU A 507 -5.76 -14.02 -0.27
N GLU A 508 -6.88 -14.36 -0.87
CA GLU A 508 -6.95 -14.84 -2.26
C GLU A 508 -6.88 -13.69 -3.28
N ARG A 509 -7.25 -12.48 -2.88
CA ARG A 509 -7.25 -11.31 -3.75
C ARG A 509 -5.83 -10.84 -4.06
N LYS A 510 -5.45 -10.81 -5.36
CA LYS A 510 -4.12 -10.37 -5.84
C LYS A 510 -4.14 -9.00 -6.55
N ASP A 511 -5.32 -8.46 -6.85
CA ASP A 511 -5.51 -7.27 -7.70
C ASP A 511 -5.87 -6.00 -6.93
N GLY A 512 -5.66 -5.99 -5.63
CA GLY A 512 -5.92 -4.82 -4.81
C GLY A 512 -5.96 -5.09 -3.30
N PRO A 513 -6.00 -4.01 -2.50
CA PRO A 513 -6.06 -4.11 -1.05
C PRO A 513 -7.46 -4.46 -0.56
N SER A 514 -7.51 -4.99 0.66
CA SER A 514 -8.76 -5.26 1.37
C SER A 514 -8.76 -4.58 2.73
N ALA A 515 -9.88 -3.95 3.10
CA ALA A 515 -10.15 -3.42 4.43
C ALA A 515 -11.15 -4.34 5.13
N LEU A 516 -10.72 -4.97 6.22
CA LEU A 516 -11.52 -5.87 7.04
C LEU A 516 -11.92 -5.14 8.32
N ILE A 517 -13.22 -4.98 8.56
CA ILE A 517 -13.77 -4.07 9.55
C ILE A 517 -14.57 -4.84 10.59
N PHE A 518 -14.15 -4.75 11.84
CA PHE A 518 -14.63 -5.60 12.91
C PHE A 518 -15.18 -4.82 14.11
N SER A 519 -16.21 -5.35 14.75
CA SER A 519 -16.83 -4.77 15.93
C SER A 519 -16.09 -5.10 17.22
N ARG A 520 -16.29 -4.24 18.24
CA ARG A 520 -15.87 -4.47 19.62
C ARG A 520 -16.87 -5.34 20.38
N GLN A 521 -18.17 -5.13 20.14
CA GLN A 521 -19.28 -5.84 20.80
C GLN A 521 -19.45 -7.26 20.25
N ASN A 522 -20.02 -8.14 21.08
CA ASN A 522 -20.33 -9.52 20.70
C ASN A 522 -21.53 -9.58 19.75
N LEU A 523 -21.41 -10.37 18.69
CA LEU A 523 -22.41 -10.59 17.66
C LEU A 523 -22.89 -12.03 17.65
N ALA A 524 -24.18 -12.24 17.51
CA ALA A 524 -24.77 -13.57 17.40
C ALA A 524 -24.56 -14.13 15.99
N GLN A 525 -24.09 -15.38 15.91
CA GLN A 525 -23.95 -16.06 14.63
C GLN A 525 -25.32 -16.29 13.98
N GLN A 526 -25.40 -16.01 12.68
CA GLN A 526 -26.61 -16.25 11.90
C GLN A 526 -26.62 -17.68 11.34
N PRO A 527 -27.79 -18.36 11.35
CA PRO A 527 -27.93 -19.66 10.69
C PRO A 527 -27.87 -19.51 9.17
N ARG A 528 -27.20 -20.45 8.52
CA ARG A 528 -27.06 -20.46 7.04
C ARG A 528 -27.15 -21.87 6.48
N THR A 529 -27.73 -21.99 5.30
CA THR A 529 -27.61 -23.18 4.45
C THR A 529 -26.23 -23.24 3.80
N ALA A 530 -25.86 -24.38 3.22
CA ALA A 530 -24.61 -24.51 2.49
C ALA A 530 -24.52 -23.57 1.28
N GLU A 531 -25.64 -23.27 0.61
CA GLU A 531 -25.71 -22.31 -0.49
C GLU A 531 -25.47 -20.87 0.00
N GLN A 532 -26.11 -20.49 1.10
CA GLN A 532 -25.90 -19.16 1.71
C GLN A 532 -24.46 -18.99 2.16
N LEU A 533 -23.86 -20.02 2.74
CA LEU A 533 -22.45 -20.02 3.13
C LEU A 533 -21.52 -19.76 1.93
N ALA A 534 -21.76 -20.45 0.82
CA ALA A 534 -20.99 -20.28 -0.41
C ALA A 534 -21.17 -18.87 -1.04
N ASN A 535 -22.33 -18.25 -0.84
CA ASN A 535 -22.64 -16.93 -1.38
C ASN A 535 -22.09 -15.75 -0.59
N ILE A 536 -21.54 -15.94 0.62
CA ILE A 536 -20.94 -14.86 1.42
C ILE A 536 -19.84 -14.15 0.61
N SER A 537 -18.99 -14.92 -0.08
CA SER A 537 -17.86 -14.38 -0.87
C SER A 537 -18.31 -13.49 -2.04
N LYS A 538 -19.58 -13.55 -2.43
CA LYS A 538 -20.17 -12.66 -3.44
C LYS A 538 -20.52 -11.26 -2.93
N GLY A 539 -20.31 -10.99 -1.61
CA GLY A 539 -20.43 -9.67 -1.00
C GLY A 539 -21.82 -9.31 -0.48
N ALA A 540 -22.88 -9.91 -1.01
CA ALA A 540 -24.23 -9.88 -0.46
C ALA A 540 -25.00 -11.13 -0.81
N TYR A 541 -25.86 -11.58 0.05
CA TYR A 541 -26.69 -12.78 -0.13
C TYR A 541 -27.99 -12.68 0.67
N VAL A 542 -28.99 -13.45 0.25
CA VAL A 542 -30.26 -13.56 0.96
C VAL A 542 -30.04 -14.41 2.21
N LEU A 543 -30.02 -13.79 3.37
CA LEU A 543 -29.86 -14.46 4.67
C LEU A 543 -31.17 -15.08 5.15
N LYS A 544 -32.29 -14.37 4.97
CA LYS A 544 -33.63 -14.82 5.32
C LYS A 544 -34.60 -14.44 4.22
N ASP A 545 -35.46 -15.37 3.81
CA ASP A 545 -36.42 -15.12 2.74
C ASP A 545 -37.85 -15.45 3.17
N CYS A 546 -38.82 -15.02 2.37
CA CYS A 546 -40.22 -15.32 2.48
C CYS A 546 -40.72 -16.19 1.33
N ALA A 547 -41.88 -16.78 1.46
CA ALA A 547 -42.55 -17.49 0.36
C ALA A 547 -43.03 -16.51 -0.72
N GLY A 548 -42.52 -16.69 -1.96
CA GLY A 548 -42.84 -15.88 -3.12
C GLY A 548 -42.07 -14.54 -3.15
N GLN A 549 -42.62 -13.52 -3.80
CA GLN A 549 -41.97 -12.23 -3.91
C GLN A 549 -42.07 -11.45 -2.60
N PRO A 550 -40.96 -10.90 -2.07
CA PRO A 550 -41.02 -10.05 -0.90
C PRO A 550 -41.71 -8.71 -1.19
N GLU A 551 -42.40 -8.18 -0.20
CA GLU A 551 -42.95 -6.82 -0.21
C GLU A 551 -41.93 -5.79 0.25
N LEU A 552 -40.94 -6.22 1.07
CA LEU A 552 -39.95 -5.40 1.73
C LEU A 552 -38.60 -6.16 1.77
N ILE A 553 -37.51 -5.43 1.57
CA ILE A 553 -36.16 -5.95 1.73
C ILE A 553 -35.43 -5.13 2.79
N PHE A 554 -34.92 -5.79 3.82
CA PHE A 554 -33.87 -5.23 4.69
C PHE A 554 -32.49 -5.54 4.12
N ILE A 555 -31.62 -4.53 4.11
CA ILE A 555 -30.19 -4.67 3.74
C ILE A 555 -29.40 -4.27 4.97
N ALA A 556 -28.60 -5.17 5.52
CA ALA A 556 -27.81 -4.88 6.70
C ALA A 556 -26.38 -5.44 6.58
N THR A 557 -25.47 -4.90 7.38
CA THR A 557 -24.08 -5.32 7.44
C THR A 557 -23.54 -5.22 8.86
N GLY A 558 -22.53 -6.03 9.19
CA GLY A 558 -21.90 -5.98 10.50
C GLY A 558 -22.88 -6.24 11.64
N SER A 559 -22.72 -5.47 12.72
CA SER A 559 -23.53 -5.61 13.94
C SER A 559 -25.04 -5.39 13.74
N GLU A 560 -25.46 -4.71 12.69
CA GLU A 560 -26.87 -4.39 12.45
C GLU A 560 -27.65 -5.50 11.73
N VAL A 561 -26.97 -6.58 11.30
CA VAL A 561 -27.65 -7.74 10.69
C VAL A 561 -28.60 -8.41 11.70
N GLU A 562 -28.17 -8.58 12.95
CA GLU A 562 -29.01 -9.15 14.02
C GLU A 562 -30.28 -8.28 14.25
N LEU A 563 -30.13 -6.96 14.21
CA LEU A 563 -31.23 -6.01 14.34
C LEU A 563 -32.22 -6.11 13.17
N ALA A 564 -31.72 -6.21 11.95
CA ALA A 564 -32.56 -6.36 10.74
C ALA A 564 -33.33 -7.70 10.75
N VAL A 565 -32.71 -8.78 11.21
CA VAL A 565 -33.35 -10.10 11.36
C VAL A 565 -34.49 -10.02 12.39
N ALA A 566 -34.25 -9.40 13.54
CA ALA A 566 -35.26 -9.24 14.58
C ALA A 566 -36.48 -8.39 14.09
N ALA A 567 -36.23 -7.31 13.35
CA ALA A 567 -37.26 -6.51 12.73
C ALA A 567 -38.07 -7.30 11.68
N ALA A 568 -37.37 -8.10 10.87
CA ALA A 568 -38.02 -8.96 9.90
C ALA A 568 -38.91 -10.04 10.56
N ASP A 569 -38.48 -10.61 11.68
CA ASP A 569 -39.27 -11.57 12.46
C ASP A 569 -40.56 -10.95 12.97
N GLN A 570 -40.51 -9.74 13.51
CA GLN A 570 -41.66 -9.02 13.97
C GLN A 570 -42.67 -8.71 12.83
N LEU A 571 -42.19 -8.26 11.67
CA LEU A 571 -43.04 -7.99 10.51
C LEU A 571 -43.61 -9.28 9.89
N THR A 572 -42.84 -10.36 9.87
CA THR A 572 -43.32 -11.67 9.39
C THR A 572 -44.41 -12.22 10.30
N ALA A 573 -44.27 -12.09 11.61
CA ALA A 573 -45.30 -12.45 12.57
C ALA A 573 -46.59 -11.63 12.37
N ALA A 574 -46.47 -10.40 11.86
CA ALA A 574 -47.60 -9.55 11.47
C ALA A 574 -48.13 -9.85 10.03
N GLY A 575 -47.69 -10.92 9.40
CA GLY A 575 -48.19 -11.40 8.09
C GLY A 575 -47.52 -10.74 6.87
N ARG A 576 -46.40 -10.01 7.04
CA ARG A 576 -45.70 -9.36 5.95
C ARG A 576 -44.66 -10.29 5.30
N LYS A 577 -44.43 -10.13 4.00
CA LYS A 577 -43.42 -10.88 3.24
C LYS A 577 -42.09 -10.09 3.22
N VAL A 578 -41.18 -10.46 4.08
CA VAL A 578 -39.92 -9.72 4.29
C VAL A 578 -38.72 -10.59 3.91
N ARG A 579 -37.78 -9.99 3.18
CA ARG A 579 -36.46 -10.54 2.90
C ARG A 579 -35.41 -9.80 3.71
N VAL A 580 -34.40 -10.51 4.24
CA VAL A 580 -33.20 -9.94 4.84
C VAL A 580 -32.00 -10.31 3.99
N VAL A 581 -31.25 -9.31 3.57
CA VAL A 581 -29.97 -9.44 2.84
C VAL A 581 -28.85 -9.04 3.79
N SER A 582 -27.91 -9.95 4.03
CA SER A 582 -26.60 -9.60 4.61
C SER A 582 -25.69 -9.13 3.49
N MET A 583 -25.09 -7.94 3.65
CA MET A 583 -24.22 -7.33 2.66
C MET A 583 -22.87 -6.97 3.29
N PRO A 584 -22.02 -7.97 3.60
CA PRO A 584 -20.72 -7.71 4.21
C PRO A 584 -19.76 -6.91 3.31
N SER A 585 -19.91 -6.96 1.97
CA SER A 585 -19.06 -6.22 1.04
C SER A 585 -19.85 -5.71 -0.16
N THR A 586 -20.01 -4.41 -0.24
CA THR A 586 -20.73 -3.76 -1.35
C THR A 586 -19.98 -3.85 -2.67
N ASP A 587 -18.67 -3.72 -2.67
CA ASP A 587 -17.84 -3.77 -3.88
C ASP A 587 -17.74 -5.19 -4.46
N ALA A 588 -17.71 -6.22 -3.62
CA ALA A 588 -17.76 -7.60 -4.06
C ALA A 588 -19.13 -7.96 -4.68
N PHE A 589 -20.23 -7.43 -4.11
CA PHE A 589 -21.57 -7.58 -4.67
C PHE A 589 -21.74 -6.85 -6.00
N ASP A 590 -21.24 -5.64 -6.12
CA ASP A 590 -21.36 -4.83 -7.35
C ASP A 590 -20.64 -5.47 -8.54
N LYS A 591 -19.61 -6.28 -8.30
CA LYS A 591 -18.89 -7.05 -9.32
C LYS A 591 -19.62 -8.29 -9.79
N GLN A 592 -20.70 -8.71 -9.12
CA GLN A 592 -21.49 -9.88 -9.56
C GLN A 592 -22.24 -9.58 -10.85
N ASP A 593 -22.61 -10.62 -11.56
CA ASP A 593 -23.44 -10.48 -12.76
C ASP A 593 -24.85 -9.94 -12.44
N ALA A 594 -25.52 -9.45 -13.46
CA ALA A 594 -26.84 -8.82 -13.31
C ALA A 594 -27.90 -9.80 -12.76
N ALA A 595 -27.80 -11.07 -13.14
CA ALA A 595 -28.77 -12.09 -12.71
C ALA A 595 -28.63 -12.37 -11.20
N TYR A 596 -27.40 -12.48 -10.70
CA TYR A 596 -27.18 -12.66 -9.27
C TYR A 596 -27.63 -11.42 -8.48
N ARG A 597 -27.28 -10.24 -8.93
CA ARG A 597 -27.70 -8.99 -8.25
C ARG A 597 -29.21 -8.85 -8.20
N GLU A 598 -29.91 -9.17 -9.30
CA GLU A 598 -31.36 -9.19 -9.37
C GLU A 598 -31.98 -10.26 -8.47
N SER A 599 -31.38 -11.43 -8.33
CA SER A 599 -31.85 -12.46 -7.42
C SER A 599 -31.80 -12.06 -5.95
N VAL A 600 -30.80 -11.27 -5.57
CA VAL A 600 -30.63 -10.76 -4.18
C VAL A 600 -31.49 -9.54 -3.92
N LEU A 601 -31.45 -8.55 -4.82
CA LEU A 601 -32.15 -7.25 -4.73
C LEU A 601 -33.04 -7.05 -5.97
N PRO A 602 -34.17 -7.78 -6.08
CA PRO A 602 -35.04 -7.69 -7.24
C PRO A 602 -35.53 -6.25 -7.46
N SER A 603 -35.40 -5.76 -8.68
CA SER A 603 -35.76 -4.40 -9.10
C SER A 603 -37.25 -4.10 -8.92
N ALA A 604 -38.11 -5.11 -8.97
CA ALA A 604 -39.54 -5.00 -8.72
C ALA A 604 -39.89 -4.66 -7.25
N VAL A 605 -38.96 -4.79 -6.31
CA VAL A 605 -39.16 -4.48 -4.90
C VAL A 605 -38.48 -3.15 -4.54
N SER A 606 -39.25 -2.07 -4.52
CA SER A 606 -38.73 -0.72 -4.21
C SER A 606 -38.75 -0.39 -2.73
N ALA A 607 -39.57 -1.07 -1.91
CA ALA A 607 -39.58 -0.90 -0.47
C ALA A 607 -38.32 -1.59 0.11
N ARG A 608 -37.28 -0.78 0.36
CA ARG A 608 -35.98 -1.23 0.89
C ARG A 608 -35.56 -0.38 2.05
N VAL A 609 -35.06 -1.01 3.11
CA VAL A 609 -34.52 -0.33 4.30
C VAL A 609 -33.08 -0.84 4.50
N ALA A 610 -32.13 0.07 4.48
CA ALA A 610 -30.75 -0.25 4.89
C ALA A 610 -30.56 0.05 6.38
N VAL A 611 -29.75 -0.76 7.06
CA VAL A 611 -29.46 -0.61 8.48
C VAL A 611 -27.95 -0.76 8.69
N GLU A 612 -27.28 0.33 9.03
CA GLU A 612 -25.85 0.36 9.35
C GLU A 612 -25.53 1.54 10.26
N ALA A 613 -24.79 1.29 11.35
CA ALA A 613 -24.28 2.31 12.26
C ALA A 613 -23.06 3.04 11.65
N SER A 614 -23.30 3.70 10.53
CA SER A 614 -22.38 4.53 9.74
C SER A 614 -23.21 5.60 9.03
N ILE A 615 -22.55 6.54 8.33
CA ILE A 615 -23.23 7.60 7.58
C ILE A 615 -24.31 7.02 6.64
N ALA A 616 -25.50 7.55 6.70
CA ALA A 616 -26.65 7.02 5.98
C ALA A 616 -26.56 7.17 4.45
N ASP A 617 -25.91 8.22 3.98
CA ASP A 617 -25.96 8.69 2.58
C ASP A 617 -25.47 7.64 1.57
N TYR A 618 -24.49 6.81 1.94
CA TYR A 618 -23.95 5.79 1.06
C TYR A 618 -25.00 4.76 0.60
N TRP A 619 -25.99 4.47 1.46
CA TRP A 619 -26.95 3.39 1.22
C TRP A 619 -28.03 3.73 0.21
N TYR A 620 -28.22 5.02 -0.17
CA TYR A 620 -29.19 5.41 -1.20
C TYR A 620 -28.91 4.77 -2.57
N LYS A 621 -27.67 4.35 -2.82
CA LYS A 621 -27.32 3.54 -4.00
C LYS A 621 -28.11 2.22 -4.10
N TYR A 622 -28.43 1.60 -2.96
CA TYR A 622 -29.09 0.29 -2.90
C TYR A 622 -30.57 0.38 -2.55
N VAL A 623 -30.97 1.34 -1.75
CA VAL A 623 -32.38 1.51 -1.37
C VAL A 623 -33.14 2.41 -2.33
N GLY A 624 -32.47 3.24 -3.11
CA GLY A 624 -33.09 4.25 -3.97
C GLY A 624 -33.66 5.45 -3.19
N LEU A 625 -34.14 6.46 -3.91
CA LEU A 625 -34.68 7.70 -3.31
C LEU A 625 -35.98 7.48 -2.52
N ASN A 626 -36.70 6.41 -2.81
CA ASN A 626 -37.96 6.04 -2.15
C ASN A 626 -37.75 5.02 -1.01
N GLY A 627 -36.53 4.55 -0.80
CA GLY A 627 -36.18 3.69 0.31
C GLY A 627 -35.89 4.46 1.59
N ALA A 628 -35.57 3.74 2.66
CA ALA A 628 -35.20 4.32 3.94
C ALA A 628 -33.86 3.79 4.45
N VAL A 629 -33.23 4.59 5.29
CA VAL A 629 -31.97 4.21 5.95
C VAL A 629 -32.11 4.45 7.45
N VAL A 630 -31.72 3.45 8.23
CA VAL A 630 -31.41 3.60 9.66
C VAL A 630 -29.89 3.68 9.75
N GLY A 631 -29.37 4.88 9.88
CA GLY A 631 -27.96 5.21 9.84
C GLY A 631 -27.65 6.47 10.64
N MET A 632 -26.38 6.85 10.69
CA MET A 632 -25.91 8.07 11.36
C MET A 632 -26.10 9.28 10.46
N HIS A 633 -26.43 10.43 11.09
CA HIS A 633 -26.52 11.74 10.45
C HIS A 633 -25.68 12.79 11.18
N SER A 634 -25.01 12.40 12.26
CA SER A 634 -24.14 13.22 13.10
C SER A 634 -23.04 12.35 13.67
N PHE A 635 -22.07 12.98 14.32
CA PHE A 635 -21.12 12.25 15.17
C PHE A 635 -21.85 11.56 16.32
N GLY A 636 -21.20 10.56 16.92
CA GLY A 636 -21.71 9.87 18.11
C GLY A 636 -21.55 10.68 19.40
N GLU A 637 -21.70 10.01 20.53
CA GLU A 637 -21.62 10.59 21.87
C GLU A 637 -20.86 9.63 22.82
N SER A 638 -20.37 10.16 23.95
CA SER A 638 -19.73 9.34 24.98
C SER A 638 -20.76 8.73 25.92
N ALA A 639 -21.07 7.45 25.74
CA ALA A 639 -21.97 6.69 26.59
C ALA A 639 -21.75 5.17 26.38
N PRO A 640 -22.29 4.31 27.25
CA PRO A 640 -22.36 2.87 26.96
C PRO A 640 -23.00 2.57 25.61
N ALA A 641 -22.45 1.61 24.89
CA ALA A 641 -22.86 1.29 23.51
C ALA A 641 -24.39 1.08 23.36
N GLU A 642 -25.01 0.37 24.31
CA GLU A 642 -26.46 0.09 24.28
C GLU A 642 -27.33 1.35 24.35
N LEU A 643 -26.89 2.36 25.10
CA LEU A 643 -27.58 3.65 25.16
C LEU A 643 -27.40 4.42 23.86
N LEU A 644 -26.18 4.35 23.24
CA LEU A 644 -25.92 5.01 21.96
C LEU A 644 -26.75 4.40 20.83
N PHE A 645 -26.81 3.08 20.72
CA PHE A 645 -27.66 2.43 19.72
C PHE A 645 -29.12 2.83 19.85
N LYS A 646 -29.64 2.95 21.09
CA LYS A 646 -30.99 3.41 21.34
C LYS A 646 -31.17 4.89 20.98
N GLU A 647 -30.28 5.77 21.41
CA GLU A 647 -30.31 7.22 21.16
C GLU A 647 -30.32 7.52 19.66
N PHE A 648 -29.45 6.86 18.89
CA PHE A 648 -29.35 7.05 17.44
C PHE A 648 -30.36 6.21 16.63
N GLY A 649 -31.30 5.56 17.31
CA GLY A 649 -32.44 4.90 16.66
C GLY A 649 -32.15 3.52 16.07
N PHE A 650 -31.06 2.87 16.45
CA PHE A 650 -30.79 1.48 16.07
C PHE A 650 -31.56 0.53 17.00
N THR A 651 -32.88 0.55 16.90
CA THR A 651 -33.80 -0.30 17.65
C THR A 651 -34.74 -1.03 16.70
N VAL A 652 -35.27 -2.18 17.14
CA VAL A 652 -36.22 -2.98 16.35
C VAL A 652 -37.45 -2.14 16.01
N GLU A 653 -37.95 -1.38 16.99
CA GLU A 653 -39.14 -0.55 16.84
C GLU A 653 -38.97 0.52 15.75
N ASN A 654 -37.82 1.20 15.72
CA ASN A 654 -37.53 2.20 14.69
C ASN A 654 -37.35 1.58 13.30
N VAL A 655 -36.61 0.45 13.21
CA VAL A 655 -36.43 -0.26 11.93
C VAL A 655 -37.79 -0.72 11.38
N VAL A 656 -38.65 -1.28 12.23
CA VAL A 656 -40.04 -1.67 11.87
C VAL A 656 -40.88 -0.46 11.45
N ALA A 657 -40.79 0.65 12.17
CA ALA A 657 -41.54 1.86 11.85
C ALA A 657 -41.14 2.44 10.48
N LYS A 658 -39.83 2.50 10.19
CA LYS A 658 -39.31 2.90 8.87
C LYS A 658 -39.81 1.99 7.76
N ALA A 659 -39.80 0.68 7.97
CA ALA A 659 -40.29 -0.31 7.02
C ALA A 659 -41.80 -0.16 6.76
N GLN A 660 -42.61 -0.02 7.81
CA GLN A 660 -44.06 0.18 7.71
C GLN A 660 -44.42 1.45 6.95
N ALA A 661 -43.62 2.51 7.08
CA ALA A 661 -43.84 3.76 6.34
C ALA A 661 -43.71 3.57 4.81
N LEU A 662 -42.91 2.62 4.35
CA LEU A 662 -42.74 2.28 2.94
C LEU A 662 -43.82 1.35 2.39
N LEU A 663 -44.55 0.66 3.25
CA LEU A 663 -45.60 -0.31 2.89
C LEU A 663 -47.03 0.27 2.89
N LYS A 664 -47.16 1.57 3.04
CA LYS A 664 -48.44 2.27 3.04
C LYS A 664 -48.99 2.48 1.65
#